data_26e0c8a43bed5ee1c048d4a47a15c216
#
_entry.id   26e0c8a43bed5ee1c048d4a47a15c216
#
_cell.length_a   1.000
_cell.length_b   1.000
_cell.length_c   1.000
_cell.angle_alpha   90.00
_cell.angle_beta   90.00
_cell.angle_gamma   90.00
#
_symmetry.space_group_name_H-M   'P 1'
#
loop_
_entity.id
_entity.type
_entity.pdbx_description
1 polymer ?
#
loop_
_entity_poly.entity_id
_entity_poly.type
_entity_poly.pdbx_seq_one_letter_code
_entity_poly.pdbx_strand_id
1 'polypeptide(L)'
;MKYNQNHLSLAVRLALSVGFASTAGLVQAQQQTSSGTSTTSSTTTTTSTTTPTPAKPEANKAKTLTAVVVTGSLIRRVDLETASPVVTLDRTNILNSGKPTLGDVLQQLPSVSGNATNPSNNSNGGGGASPTLEGGDGASRISLRGLGESRTLVLIDGQRMANADLNMIPQSMIQRIDVLAEGASTVYGSDAIGGVVNFILRKDYTGAEFSLNDGISSHGDGQRHGFDLTVGQSGENGSIVAGLDYNKYDPVLTTKRGFSTSPLYLSSGKVSAAGSSSIPTGRIQVPAGIANQYGCPVNSTGTSLVTLAQGNGSSLSNYRCRTSDDTFNYNAYNYIQTQQEREDAFALATYKLSDNVTFFADMFFNHTLSSGQDAPAPTGVGDGWSVLASNPINPFGVTFSANTIPGDPNSGYGFNTRLTGLGTRLHTFTTDNAQINTGLRGAFGNTSWTWDASVDYGHTDREQRDYNEVNVAAFQNAINNGVDIFDQADPTVSKALQAGVDTPIYTLDKTTKQFQYDSSGELFDMPAGAAQLSIGALYRQESMNYTVTSDAILDPTTGTCEVLQEACGSPGRGSYNVKELYAESLIPLLSEEPWAHSLNLDLGIRSSDYSTTGTTTNGKIAIEWRPVPDLLVRGTISQVFRAPNLDELYDGRTIGGPTLNDPCAGLTAAELAQHAVACQSVPVNWAGNPNPQVTTYSSGAAAVGASLKPEKGKSVDFGLVYDPQWLPGLSTSVDFWHIYLTDLLTQITAQTVVDSCYANGDSPYCSYINRIGTNSQNPGQILYIATPVVNLGNLSTTGIDYTLNYKIPHFNIGSVDPGDFKASLNTTYIATYNNDASPGQPGAQTINYAGTYTQQFGNITRWRATATLNWLMGNWSAQWQTRYINHLTNLNADAVTLANAPMAAVTYQSMQLGYAVPFIHTRFDFGVDNIFNKIPPLIYQNGLNYNVDTATYDTLGRYYWARATVKF
;
A
#
# COMPACT_ATOMS: atom_id res chain seq x y z
N MET A 1 -27.63 -15.62 10.82
CA MET A 1 -26.37 -14.88 11.04
C MET A 1 -26.61 -13.91 12.20
N LYS A 2 -26.01 -14.13 13.36
CA LYS A 2 -26.03 -13.18 14.47
C LYS A 2 -24.71 -12.46 14.48
N TYR A 3 -24.70 -11.26 13.92
CA TYR A 3 -23.55 -10.35 14.00
C TYR A 3 -23.23 -10.02 15.46
N ASN A 4 -21.97 -10.11 15.81
CA ASN A 4 -21.48 -9.68 17.10
C ASN A 4 -21.37 -8.14 17.12
N GLN A 5 -22.49 -7.46 17.34
CA GLN A 5 -22.62 -5.98 17.37
C GLN A 5 -21.97 -5.32 18.59
N ASN A 6 -21.23 -6.08 19.41
CA ASN A 6 -20.86 -5.60 20.74
C ASN A 6 -19.64 -4.66 20.77
N HIS A 7 -18.73 -4.72 19.81
CA HIS A 7 -17.51 -3.89 19.84
C HIS A 7 -17.70 -2.50 19.24
N LEU A 8 -18.36 -2.38 18.09
CA LEU A 8 -18.70 -1.09 17.48
C LEU A 8 -19.62 -0.26 18.37
N SER A 9 -20.62 -0.91 19.01
CA SER A 9 -21.53 -0.23 19.93
C SER A 9 -20.81 0.33 21.18
N LEU A 10 -19.72 -0.31 21.61
CA LEU A 10 -18.96 0.13 22.78
C LEU A 10 -18.05 1.32 22.43
N ALA A 11 -17.33 1.28 21.32
CA ALA A 11 -16.45 2.37 20.87
C ALA A 11 -17.26 3.63 20.48
N VAL A 12 -18.34 3.48 19.75
CA VAL A 12 -19.26 4.59 19.41
C VAL A 12 -19.95 5.13 20.67
N ARG A 13 -20.34 4.29 21.62
CA ARG A 13 -20.91 4.71 22.91
C ARG A 13 -19.86 5.40 23.79
N LEU A 14 -18.58 4.95 23.77
CA LEU A 14 -17.49 5.63 24.47
C LEU A 14 -17.18 6.98 23.83
N ALA A 15 -17.04 7.04 22.48
CA ALA A 15 -16.79 8.29 21.76
C ALA A 15 -17.93 9.31 21.93
N LEU A 16 -19.17 8.86 21.86
CA LEU A 16 -20.35 9.70 22.12
C LEU A 16 -20.46 10.09 23.59
N SER A 17 -20.17 9.21 24.56
CA SER A 17 -20.24 9.52 25.98
C SER A 17 -19.13 10.49 26.42
N VAL A 18 -17.93 10.40 25.86
CA VAL A 18 -16.85 11.37 26.11
C VAL A 18 -17.15 12.71 25.43
N GLY A 19 -17.69 12.71 24.20
CA GLY A 19 -18.12 13.91 23.49
C GLY A 19 -19.29 14.64 24.19
N PHE A 20 -20.31 13.92 24.65
CA PHE A 20 -21.46 14.50 25.36
C PHE A 20 -21.16 14.88 26.82
N ALA A 21 -20.30 14.14 27.52
CA ALA A 21 -19.93 14.48 28.90
C ALA A 21 -19.07 15.76 28.95
N SER A 22 -18.20 15.98 27.97
CA SER A 22 -17.38 17.19 27.88
C SER A 22 -18.18 18.44 27.45
N THR A 23 -19.18 18.30 26.60
CA THR A 23 -20.10 19.43 26.23
C THR A 23 -21.05 19.81 27.35
N ALA A 24 -21.54 18.86 28.14
CA ALA A 24 -22.37 19.15 29.31
C ALA A 24 -21.62 19.90 30.44
N GLY A 25 -20.34 19.57 30.63
CA GLY A 25 -19.47 20.24 31.60
C GLY A 25 -19.13 21.70 31.22
N LEU A 26 -18.96 21.99 29.94
CA LEU A 26 -18.67 23.37 29.46
C LEU A 26 -19.90 24.26 29.41
N VAL A 27 -21.11 23.72 29.18
CA VAL A 27 -22.34 24.49 29.21
C VAL A 27 -22.74 24.91 30.65
N GLN A 28 -22.41 24.12 31.66
CA GLN A 28 -22.66 24.51 33.05
C GLN A 28 -21.71 25.62 33.56
N ALA A 29 -20.51 25.75 32.99
CA ALA A 29 -19.58 26.81 33.36
C ALA A 29 -19.98 28.22 32.82
N GLN A 30 -20.82 28.29 31.77
CA GLN A 30 -21.27 29.55 31.19
C GLN A 30 -22.58 30.12 31.82
N GLN A 31 -23.31 29.36 32.64
CA GLN A 31 -24.56 29.79 33.23
C GLN A 31 -24.42 30.48 34.60
N GLN A 32 -23.20 30.63 35.14
CA GLN A 32 -23.00 31.24 36.48
C GLN A 32 -22.54 32.71 36.49
N THR A 33 -22.50 33.42 35.37
CA THR A 33 -22.12 34.85 35.33
C THR A 33 -23.10 35.70 34.53
N SER A 34 -24.38 35.72 34.95
CA SER A 34 -25.30 36.77 34.51
C SER A 34 -26.45 36.93 35.52
N SER A 35 -26.15 37.56 36.67
CA SER A 35 -27.14 38.22 37.50
C SER A 35 -26.48 39.39 38.24
N GLY A 36 -26.66 40.60 37.72
CA GLY A 36 -26.14 41.83 38.31
C GLY A 36 -26.69 43.06 37.62
N THR A 37 -27.93 43.36 37.95
CA THR A 37 -28.63 44.63 38.09
C THR A 37 -28.19 45.84 37.27
N SER A 38 -29.10 46.29 36.41
CA SER A 38 -29.15 47.59 35.77
C SER A 38 -29.37 48.71 36.81
N THR A 39 -28.54 49.74 36.75
CA THR A 39 -28.91 51.08 37.24
C THR A 39 -28.48 52.15 36.25
N THR A 40 -29.50 52.79 35.69
CA THR A 40 -29.44 53.99 34.85
C THR A 40 -28.91 55.18 35.65
N SER A 41 -27.96 55.95 35.13
CA SER A 41 -27.74 57.36 35.51
C SER A 41 -27.18 58.13 34.30
N SER A 42 -28.02 59.02 33.81
CA SER A 42 -27.70 60.10 32.87
C SER A 42 -26.89 61.18 33.49
N THR A 43 -25.79 61.69 32.90
CA THR A 43 -25.31 63.04 33.12
C THR A 43 -24.50 63.61 31.98
N THR A 44 -25.01 64.58 31.40
CA THR A 44 -24.66 65.80 30.68
C THR A 44 -23.19 66.06 30.31
N THR A 45 -23.06 66.40 29.07
CA THR A 45 -21.93 66.98 28.32
C THR A 45 -21.34 68.21 28.94
N THR A 46 -20.01 68.35 29.00
CA THR A 46 -19.28 69.64 28.97
C THR A 46 -18.02 69.46 28.11
N THR A 47 -18.00 70.24 27.04
CA THR A 47 -16.90 70.40 26.08
C THR A 47 -15.78 71.19 26.69
N SER A 48 -14.54 70.72 26.69
CA SER A 48 -13.36 71.56 26.83
C SER A 48 -12.28 71.10 25.84
N THR A 49 -11.98 72.02 24.96
CA THR A 49 -10.90 71.94 23.96
C THR A 49 -9.53 72.07 24.64
N THR A 50 -8.73 71.06 24.53
CA THR A 50 -7.28 71.16 24.74
C THR A 50 -6.55 70.46 23.56
N THR A 51 -5.63 71.19 22.98
CA THR A 51 -4.75 70.88 21.89
C THR A 51 -3.92 69.63 22.19
N PRO A 52 -3.78 68.62 21.29
CA PRO A 52 -2.96 67.44 21.58
C PRO A 52 -1.49 67.71 21.32
N THR A 53 -0.67 67.39 22.30
CA THR A 53 0.78 67.22 22.20
C THR A 53 1.04 65.94 21.37
N PRO A 54 2.02 65.87 20.42
CA PRO A 54 2.26 64.71 19.66
C PRO A 54 2.73 63.55 20.54
N ALA A 55 1.95 62.49 20.58
CA ALA A 55 2.35 61.22 21.19
C ALA A 55 3.49 60.60 20.41
N LYS A 56 4.54 60.20 21.13
CA LYS A 56 5.65 59.37 20.66
C LYS A 56 5.05 58.11 20.04
N PRO A 57 5.49 57.62 18.85
CA PRO A 57 4.99 56.37 18.27
C PRO A 57 5.23 55.26 19.27
N GLU A 58 4.18 54.64 19.77
CA GLU A 58 4.29 53.30 20.36
C GLU A 58 4.82 52.36 19.27
N ALA A 59 5.95 51.75 19.54
CA ALA A 59 6.47 50.67 18.70
C ALA A 59 5.37 49.61 18.57
N ASN A 60 4.88 49.44 17.37
CA ASN A 60 4.05 48.27 16.99
C ASN A 60 4.80 47.04 17.52
N LYS A 61 4.26 46.40 18.57
CA LYS A 61 4.67 45.04 18.89
C LYS A 61 4.45 44.22 17.62
N ALA A 62 5.54 43.88 16.96
CA ALA A 62 5.52 42.93 15.84
C ALA A 62 4.75 41.71 16.34
N LYS A 63 3.70 41.32 15.63
CA LYS A 63 3.04 40.04 15.88
C LYS A 63 4.14 38.98 15.75
N THR A 64 4.55 38.41 16.88
CA THR A 64 5.48 37.29 16.91
C THR A 64 4.79 36.16 16.18
N LEU A 65 5.30 35.77 15.00
CA LEU A 65 4.81 34.61 14.29
C LEU A 65 5.04 33.38 15.18
N THR A 66 4.02 32.60 15.39
CA THR A 66 4.11 31.38 16.21
C THR A 66 4.99 30.37 15.48
N ALA A 67 6.10 29.96 16.09
CA ALA A 67 6.95 28.92 15.54
C ALA A 67 6.18 27.58 15.44
N VAL A 68 6.30 26.89 14.31
CA VAL A 68 5.61 25.64 13.98
C VAL A 68 6.65 24.55 13.76
N VAL A 69 6.33 23.30 14.08
CA VAL A 69 7.13 22.15 13.65
C VAL A 69 6.88 21.94 12.16
N VAL A 70 7.94 21.97 11.37
CA VAL A 70 7.93 21.75 9.94
C VAL A 70 8.32 20.30 9.68
N THR A 71 7.62 19.60 8.79
CA THR A 71 7.95 18.21 8.41
C THR A 71 9.38 18.16 7.85
N GLY A 72 10.21 17.25 8.38
CA GLY A 72 11.62 17.08 7.99
C GLY A 72 12.62 17.66 9.02
N SER A 73 12.14 18.29 10.11
CA SER A 73 12.98 18.78 11.21
C SER A 73 12.27 18.62 12.55
N LEU A 74 13.03 18.39 13.62
CA LEU A 74 12.56 18.39 15.00
C LEU A 74 12.58 19.80 15.61
N ILE A 75 13.21 20.75 14.92
CA ILE A 75 13.37 22.13 15.38
C ILE A 75 12.16 22.96 14.94
N ARG A 76 11.53 23.66 15.89
CA ARG A 76 10.41 24.58 15.60
C ARG A 76 10.90 25.83 14.90
N ARG A 77 10.34 26.16 13.74
CA ARG A 77 10.75 27.28 12.89
C ARG A 77 9.57 28.19 12.56
N VAL A 78 9.90 29.42 12.21
CA VAL A 78 8.96 30.37 11.60
C VAL A 78 8.95 30.23 10.08
N ASP A 79 10.10 29.92 9.47
CA ASP A 79 10.23 29.65 8.04
C ASP A 79 9.70 28.26 7.72
N LEU A 80 8.76 28.20 6.78
CA LEU A 80 8.19 26.94 6.28
C LEU A 80 9.10 26.25 5.26
N GLU A 81 10.02 26.99 4.63
CA GLU A 81 10.97 26.44 3.66
C GLU A 81 12.28 26.09 4.36
N THR A 82 12.61 24.81 4.29
CA THR A 82 13.77 24.19 4.95
C THR A 82 14.72 23.58 3.94
N ALA A 83 15.82 22.99 4.42
CA ALA A 83 16.73 22.17 3.62
C ALA A 83 16.01 21.02 2.91
N SER A 84 14.90 20.56 3.46
CA SER A 84 14.14 19.41 2.98
C SER A 84 13.02 19.83 2.04
N PRO A 85 12.86 19.19 0.84
CA PRO A 85 11.77 19.50 -0.08
C PRO A 85 10.44 18.93 0.42
N VAL A 86 9.47 19.77 0.73
CA VAL A 86 8.13 19.38 1.17
C VAL A 86 7.08 19.84 0.17
N VAL A 87 6.25 18.90 -0.29
CA VAL A 87 5.04 19.20 -1.08
C VAL A 87 3.84 19.18 -0.15
N THR A 88 3.15 20.31 -0.03
CA THR A 88 1.97 20.45 0.84
C THR A 88 0.68 20.41 0.03
N LEU A 89 -0.24 19.53 0.41
CA LEU A 89 -1.63 19.48 -0.05
C LEU A 89 -2.54 20.10 1.00
N ASP A 90 -3.05 21.29 0.74
CA ASP A 90 -4.01 21.94 1.62
C ASP A 90 -5.40 21.27 1.57
N ARG A 91 -6.24 21.54 2.59
CA ARG A 91 -7.60 20.98 2.68
C ARG A 91 -8.44 21.28 1.43
N THR A 92 -8.28 22.43 0.81
CA THR A 92 -9.01 22.80 -0.40
C THR A 92 -8.64 21.89 -1.56
N ASN A 93 -7.35 21.61 -1.74
CA ASN A 93 -6.86 20.68 -2.76
C ASN A 93 -7.40 19.25 -2.53
N ILE A 94 -7.42 18.80 -1.27
CA ILE A 94 -7.96 17.48 -0.89
C ILE A 94 -9.45 17.41 -1.25
N LEU A 95 -10.25 18.36 -0.81
CA LEU A 95 -11.69 18.37 -1.04
C LEU A 95 -12.07 18.53 -2.52
N ASN A 96 -11.37 19.42 -3.26
CA ASN A 96 -11.62 19.67 -4.68
C ASN A 96 -11.21 18.49 -5.56
N SER A 97 -10.37 17.58 -5.09
CA SER A 97 -10.02 16.35 -5.83
C SER A 97 -11.23 15.44 -6.04
N GLY A 98 -12.28 15.56 -5.20
CA GLY A 98 -13.45 14.69 -5.20
C GLY A 98 -13.15 13.24 -4.84
N LYS A 99 -11.93 12.94 -4.41
CA LYS A 99 -11.54 11.59 -4.02
C LYS A 99 -12.05 11.30 -2.61
N PRO A 100 -12.66 10.13 -2.39
CA PRO A 100 -13.26 9.80 -1.10
C PRO A 100 -12.24 9.32 -0.06
N THR A 101 -11.03 8.93 -0.45
CA THR A 101 -9.97 8.50 0.47
C THR A 101 -8.67 9.26 0.26
N LEU A 102 -7.85 9.33 1.32
CA LEU A 102 -6.53 9.95 1.24
C LEU A 102 -5.56 9.17 0.35
N GLY A 103 -5.69 7.84 0.30
CA GLY A 103 -4.94 7.03 -0.64
C GLY A 103 -5.21 7.39 -2.10
N ASP A 104 -6.48 7.59 -2.46
CA ASP A 104 -6.87 8.03 -3.81
C ASP A 104 -6.31 9.44 -4.14
N VAL A 105 -6.26 10.34 -3.14
CA VAL A 105 -5.67 11.69 -3.30
C VAL A 105 -4.17 11.60 -3.54
N LEU A 106 -3.46 10.86 -2.69
CA LEU A 106 -1.99 10.77 -2.72
C LEU A 106 -1.45 10.03 -3.94
N GLN A 107 -2.18 9.05 -4.46
CA GLN A 107 -1.80 8.37 -5.71
C GLN A 107 -1.80 9.29 -6.95
N GLN A 108 -2.38 10.48 -6.87
CA GLN A 108 -2.30 11.47 -7.94
C GLN A 108 -0.98 12.26 -7.96
N LEU A 109 -0.18 12.17 -6.89
CA LEU A 109 1.12 12.84 -6.83
C LEU A 109 2.13 12.15 -7.75
N PRO A 110 2.94 12.93 -8.50
CA PRO A 110 3.96 12.37 -9.39
C PRO A 110 5.05 11.56 -8.66
N SER A 111 5.36 11.90 -7.41
CA SER A 111 6.33 11.19 -6.56
C SER A 111 5.83 9.83 -6.06
N VAL A 112 4.51 9.59 -6.10
CA VAL A 112 3.91 8.30 -5.74
C VAL A 112 3.94 7.38 -6.95
N SER A 113 4.68 6.28 -6.86
CA SER A 113 4.89 5.34 -7.96
C SER A 113 5.17 3.93 -7.45
N GLY A 114 5.27 2.97 -8.38
CA GLY A 114 5.41 1.57 -8.03
C GLY A 114 4.09 0.96 -7.59
N ASN A 115 4.12 0.20 -6.52
CA ASN A 115 3.01 -0.63 -6.07
C ASN A 115 2.21 0.00 -4.90
N ALA A 116 1.88 1.30 -4.99
CA ALA A 116 0.96 1.92 -4.05
C ALA A 116 -0.45 1.32 -4.16
N THR A 117 -1.13 1.15 -3.03
CA THR A 117 -2.49 0.59 -2.99
C THR A 117 -3.53 1.59 -2.54
N ASN A 118 -4.74 1.41 -3.02
CA ASN A 118 -5.95 2.11 -2.56
C ASN A 118 -7.15 1.14 -2.63
N PRO A 119 -8.33 1.50 -2.17
CA PRO A 119 -9.49 0.61 -2.21
C PRO A 119 -9.86 0.09 -3.60
N SER A 120 -9.51 0.81 -4.67
CA SER A 120 -9.83 0.39 -6.03
C SER A 120 -8.89 -0.65 -6.59
N ASN A 121 -7.63 -0.69 -6.16
CA ASN A 121 -6.61 -1.55 -6.74
C ASN A 121 -6.06 -2.62 -5.77
N ASN A 122 -6.44 -2.56 -4.50
CA ASN A 122 -6.11 -3.59 -3.52
C ASN A 122 -7.10 -4.75 -3.63
N SER A 123 -6.99 -5.52 -4.70
CA SER A 123 -7.86 -6.66 -4.95
C SER A 123 -7.13 -7.99 -4.75
N ASN A 124 -7.85 -8.98 -4.26
CA ASN A 124 -7.34 -10.34 -4.05
C ASN A 124 -7.31 -11.17 -5.34
N GLY A 125 -7.78 -10.64 -6.47
CA GLY A 125 -7.76 -11.36 -7.74
C GLY A 125 -6.34 -11.67 -8.18
N GLY A 126 -5.98 -12.93 -8.23
CA GLY A 126 -4.64 -13.45 -8.52
C GLY A 126 -3.93 -12.77 -9.68
N GLY A 127 -3.11 -11.80 -9.38
CA GLY A 127 -2.41 -10.94 -10.32
C GLY A 127 -2.72 -9.46 -10.19
N GLY A 128 -3.43 -9.05 -9.15
CA GLY A 128 -3.51 -7.65 -8.77
C GLY A 128 -2.11 -7.09 -8.54
N ALA A 129 -1.91 -5.82 -8.86
CA ALA A 129 -0.62 -5.15 -8.73
C ALA A 129 -0.21 -4.91 -7.26
N SER A 130 -0.86 -5.55 -6.30
CA SER A 130 -0.46 -5.47 -4.89
C SER A 130 0.76 -6.35 -4.66
N PRO A 131 1.92 -5.78 -4.36
CA PRO A 131 3.14 -6.53 -4.09
C PRO A 131 3.22 -7.01 -2.66
N THR A 132 2.24 -6.72 -1.84
CA THR A 132 2.24 -7.08 -0.43
C THR A 132 1.89 -8.56 -0.29
N LEU A 133 2.52 -9.22 0.66
CA LEU A 133 2.18 -10.59 1.08
C LEU A 133 0.71 -10.74 1.53
N GLU A 134 0.03 -9.61 1.73
CA GLU A 134 -1.33 -9.47 2.26
C GLU A 134 -2.29 -8.83 1.23
N GLY A 135 -2.09 -9.07 -0.06
CA GLY A 135 -2.96 -8.50 -1.09
C GLY A 135 -4.44 -8.84 -0.87
N GLY A 136 -5.31 -7.85 -1.13
CA GLY A 136 -6.76 -8.02 -1.02
C GLY A 136 -7.38 -7.63 0.31
N ASP A 137 -6.59 -7.23 1.31
CA ASP A 137 -7.08 -6.80 2.63
C ASP A 137 -7.83 -5.45 2.61
N GLY A 138 -7.91 -4.78 1.46
CA GLY A 138 -8.57 -3.49 1.29
C GLY A 138 -7.78 -2.30 1.84
N ALA A 139 -6.59 -2.49 2.40
CA ALA A 139 -5.77 -1.43 2.96
C ALA A 139 -5.27 -0.46 1.88
N SER A 140 -5.07 0.79 2.28
CA SER A 140 -4.55 1.85 1.43
C SER A 140 -3.13 2.22 1.87
N ARG A 141 -2.13 1.96 1.01
CA ARG A 141 -0.71 2.13 1.32
C ARG A 141 -0.03 3.00 0.29
N ILE A 142 0.95 3.78 0.71
CA ILE A 142 1.66 4.72 -0.15
C ILE A 142 3.10 4.25 -0.40
N SER A 143 3.57 4.45 -1.64
CA SER A 143 4.94 4.18 -2.06
C SER A 143 5.53 5.42 -2.73
N LEU A 144 6.51 6.05 -2.09
CA LEU A 144 7.22 7.20 -2.66
C LEU A 144 8.39 6.74 -3.53
N ARG A 145 8.53 7.37 -4.70
CA ARG A 145 9.63 7.11 -5.68
C ARG A 145 9.76 5.65 -6.13
N GLY A 146 8.69 4.85 -5.95
CA GLY A 146 8.68 3.43 -6.29
C GLY A 146 9.50 2.52 -5.37
N LEU A 147 9.91 3.02 -4.19
CA LEU A 147 10.76 2.25 -3.26
C LEU A 147 9.97 1.23 -2.42
N GLY A 148 8.64 1.23 -2.53
CA GLY A 148 7.75 0.36 -1.77
C GLY A 148 7.18 1.04 -0.51
N GLU A 149 6.09 0.48 -0.02
CA GLU A 149 5.37 1.00 1.14
C GLU A 149 6.18 0.92 2.44
N SER A 150 6.92 -0.18 2.63
CA SER A 150 7.77 -0.40 3.81
C SER A 150 8.95 0.59 3.92
N ARG A 151 9.21 1.38 2.86
CA ARG A 151 10.25 2.41 2.83
C ARG A 151 9.68 3.83 2.76
N THR A 152 8.37 3.96 3.02
CA THR A 152 7.65 5.24 3.10
C THR A 152 7.00 5.36 4.48
N LEU A 153 7.47 6.31 5.29
CA LEU A 153 6.95 6.50 6.64
C LEU A 153 5.68 7.35 6.65
N VAL A 154 4.65 6.88 7.34
CA VAL A 154 3.39 7.61 7.55
C VAL A 154 3.32 8.14 8.97
N LEU A 155 3.04 9.45 9.11
CA LEU A 155 2.92 10.14 10.38
C LEU A 155 1.57 10.85 10.50
N ILE A 156 1.09 11.01 11.73
CA ILE A 156 0.01 11.91 12.10
C ILE A 156 0.56 12.93 13.10
N ASP A 157 0.56 14.22 12.74
CA ASP A 157 1.16 15.30 13.54
C ASP A 157 2.60 15.02 14.02
N GLY A 158 3.40 14.37 13.15
CA GLY A 158 4.77 13.98 13.45
C GLY A 158 4.93 12.68 14.24
N GLN A 159 3.86 12.04 14.68
CA GLN A 159 3.87 10.76 15.38
C GLN A 159 3.68 9.60 14.39
N ARG A 160 4.45 8.52 14.56
CA ARG A 160 4.35 7.32 13.71
C ARG A 160 2.99 6.65 13.86
N MET A 161 2.38 6.29 12.74
CA MET A 161 1.20 5.42 12.77
C MET A 161 1.59 3.98 13.17
N ALA A 162 0.75 3.37 13.99
CA ALA A 162 0.90 1.97 14.40
C ALA A 162 0.73 1.00 13.21
N ASN A 163 -0.14 1.37 12.27
CA ASN A 163 -0.36 0.68 11.01
C ASN A 163 -0.34 1.72 9.87
N ALA A 164 0.43 1.48 8.82
CA ALA A 164 0.56 2.42 7.69
C ALA A 164 -0.67 2.43 6.75
N ASP A 165 -1.81 1.88 7.17
CA ASP A 165 -3.05 1.91 6.40
C ASP A 165 -3.71 3.30 6.46
N LEU A 166 -3.73 4.01 5.33
CA LEU A 166 -4.32 5.34 5.21
C LEU A 166 -5.85 5.34 5.40
N ASN A 167 -6.50 4.19 5.42
CA ASN A 167 -7.93 4.08 5.72
C ASN A 167 -8.26 4.51 7.16
N MET A 168 -7.29 4.44 8.07
CA MET A 168 -7.45 4.93 9.45
C MET A 168 -7.60 6.45 9.57
N ILE A 169 -7.39 7.20 8.48
CA ILE A 169 -7.30 8.65 8.50
C ILE A 169 -8.48 9.24 7.73
N PRO A 170 -9.58 9.67 8.40
CA PRO A 170 -10.70 10.34 7.74
C PRO A 170 -10.26 11.70 7.17
N GLN A 171 -10.72 12.03 5.96
CA GLN A 171 -10.42 13.31 5.33
C GLN A 171 -10.91 14.51 6.16
N SER A 172 -12.01 14.33 6.90
CA SER A 172 -12.66 15.36 7.68
C SER A 172 -11.77 15.91 8.80
N MET A 173 -10.84 15.11 9.33
CA MET A 173 -9.95 15.52 10.41
C MET A 173 -8.66 16.20 9.93
N ILE A 174 -8.39 16.21 8.60
CA ILE A 174 -7.11 16.69 8.06
C ILE A 174 -7.16 18.17 7.70
N GLN A 175 -6.17 18.92 8.18
CA GLN A 175 -5.91 20.31 7.81
C GLN A 175 -5.07 20.42 6.53
N ARG A 176 -3.99 19.61 6.44
CA ARG A 176 -3.11 19.50 5.28
C ARG A 176 -2.32 18.21 5.34
N ILE A 177 -1.72 17.84 4.22
CA ILE A 177 -0.79 16.72 4.11
C ILE A 177 0.55 17.28 3.64
N ASP A 178 1.61 16.99 4.39
CA ASP A 178 2.98 17.33 4.03
C ASP A 178 3.68 16.06 3.52
N VAL A 179 4.16 16.08 2.29
CA VAL A 179 4.91 14.97 1.66
C VAL A 179 6.36 15.40 1.53
N LEU A 180 7.21 14.82 2.36
CA LEU A 180 8.66 14.98 2.34
C LEU A 180 9.26 13.87 1.49
N ALA A 181 9.77 14.20 0.32
CA ALA A 181 10.34 13.24 -0.62
C ALA A 181 11.86 13.18 -0.53
N GLU A 182 12.40 12.92 0.67
CA GLU A 182 13.84 12.68 0.90
C GLU A 182 14.04 11.64 2.01
N GLY A 183 15.25 11.10 2.11
CA GLY A 183 15.60 10.18 3.20
C GLY A 183 15.70 10.89 4.54
N ALA A 184 14.78 10.60 5.47
CA ALA A 184 14.63 11.28 6.75
C ALA A 184 14.79 10.36 7.98
N SER A 185 15.55 9.26 7.84
CA SER A 185 15.72 8.28 8.93
C SER A 185 16.42 8.86 10.16
N THR A 186 17.23 9.91 10.00
CA THR A 186 17.87 10.61 11.12
C THR A 186 16.85 11.35 11.99
N VAL A 187 15.79 11.91 11.37
CA VAL A 187 14.73 12.64 12.07
C VAL A 187 13.68 11.70 12.63
N TYR A 188 13.21 10.72 11.85
CA TYR A 188 12.03 9.91 12.16
C TYR A 188 12.32 8.42 12.42
N GLY A 189 13.56 7.96 12.24
CA GLY A 189 13.97 6.57 12.45
C GLY A 189 13.74 5.68 11.24
N SER A 190 13.50 4.40 11.47
CA SER A 190 13.28 3.38 10.45
C SER A 190 12.16 3.75 9.48
N ASP A 191 12.22 3.24 8.24
CA ASP A 191 11.22 3.29 7.19
C ASP A 191 11.13 4.63 6.42
N ALA A 192 11.74 5.71 6.93
CA ALA A 192 11.81 7.00 6.24
C ALA A 192 12.95 7.02 5.19
N ILE A 193 12.92 6.11 4.23
CA ILE A 193 13.93 5.99 3.15
C ILE A 193 13.51 6.75 1.90
N GLY A 194 12.34 6.40 1.34
CA GLY A 194 11.76 7.03 0.16
C GLY A 194 11.13 8.38 0.46
N GLY A 195 10.84 8.62 1.74
CA GLY A 195 10.23 9.84 2.22
C GLY A 195 9.28 9.63 3.38
N VAL A 196 8.59 10.71 3.74
CA VAL A 196 7.62 10.77 4.84
C VAL A 196 6.34 11.42 4.36
N VAL A 197 5.19 10.88 4.75
CA VAL A 197 3.87 11.50 4.56
C VAL A 197 3.32 11.84 5.93
N ASN A 198 3.20 13.13 6.24
CA ASN A 198 2.75 13.61 7.52
C ASN A 198 1.38 14.28 7.39
N PHE A 199 0.39 13.73 8.08
CA PHE A 199 -0.98 14.23 8.13
C PHE A 199 -1.13 15.20 9.29
N ILE A 200 -1.36 16.48 9.00
CA ILE A 200 -1.54 17.52 9.99
C ILE A 200 -3.02 17.65 10.31
N LEU A 201 -3.36 17.54 11.60
CA LEU A 201 -4.71 17.46 12.10
C LEU A 201 -5.38 18.84 12.26
N ARG A 202 -6.70 18.85 12.13
CA ARG A 202 -7.57 20.02 12.26
C ARG A 202 -8.01 20.19 13.72
N LYS A 203 -7.10 20.66 14.60
CA LYS A 203 -7.34 20.74 16.06
C LYS A 203 -8.10 21.99 16.52
N ASP A 204 -8.13 23.05 15.72
CA ASP A 204 -8.71 24.36 16.09
C ASP A 204 -10.01 24.64 15.33
N TYR A 205 -10.87 23.63 15.18
CA TYR A 205 -12.16 23.80 14.53
C TYR A 205 -13.25 24.20 15.51
N THR A 206 -14.11 25.15 15.10
CA THR A 206 -15.32 25.55 15.85
C THR A 206 -16.51 25.51 14.93
N GLY A 207 -17.60 24.86 15.36
CA GLY A 207 -18.84 24.67 14.62
C GLY A 207 -19.14 23.21 14.34
N ALA A 208 -20.12 22.95 13.47
CA ALA A 208 -20.42 21.63 12.95
C ALA A 208 -20.39 21.66 11.42
N GLU A 209 -19.85 20.64 10.82
CA GLU A 209 -19.77 20.43 9.36
C GLU A 209 -20.30 19.04 9.05
N PHE A 210 -21.26 18.96 8.15
CA PHE A 210 -21.79 17.70 7.65
C PHE A 210 -21.70 17.67 6.12
N SER A 211 -21.12 16.61 5.57
CA SER A 211 -21.01 16.44 4.13
C SER A 211 -21.63 15.11 3.70
N LEU A 212 -22.24 15.14 2.53
CA LEU A 212 -22.67 13.95 1.78
C LEU A 212 -21.92 13.91 0.47
N ASN A 213 -21.45 12.74 0.08
CA ASN A 213 -20.80 12.53 -1.22
C ASN A 213 -21.39 11.30 -1.92
N ASP A 214 -21.51 11.38 -3.23
CA ASP A 214 -21.94 10.27 -4.09
C ASP A 214 -21.23 10.39 -5.45
N GLY A 215 -20.98 9.25 -6.09
CA GLY A 215 -20.38 9.23 -7.41
C GLY A 215 -20.60 7.90 -8.13
N ILE A 216 -20.54 7.95 -9.47
CA ILE A 216 -20.81 6.80 -10.33
C ILE A 216 -20.01 6.91 -11.63
N SER A 217 -19.57 5.76 -12.18
CA SER A 217 -18.92 5.73 -13.48
C SER A 217 -19.91 6.00 -14.62
N SER A 218 -19.40 6.41 -15.77
CA SER A 218 -20.20 6.57 -17.00
C SER A 218 -20.80 5.26 -17.51
N HIS A 219 -20.40 4.13 -16.95
CA HIS A 219 -20.95 2.80 -17.24
C HIS A 219 -22.12 2.43 -16.32
N GLY A 220 -22.46 3.27 -15.33
CA GLY A 220 -23.55 3.03 -14.38
C GLY A 220 -23.18 2.01 -13.29
N ASP A 221 -21.91 1.89 -12.98
CA ASP A 221 -21.35 0.98 -11.96
C ASP A 221 -20.28 1.67 -11.12
N GLY A 222 -19.69 0.94 -10.16
CA GLY A 222 -18.64 1.45 -9.29
C GLY A 222 -19.10 2.64 -8.48
N GLN A 223 -20.34 2.61 -7.98
CA GLN A 223 -20.89 3.66 -7.13
C GLN A 223 -20.04 3.78 -5.87
N ARG A 224 -19.81 5.03 -5.46
CA ARG A 224 -19.14 5.38 -4.22
C ARG A 224 -20.00 6.41 -3.51
N HIS A 225 -20.34 6.14 -2.27
CA HIS A 225 -21.14 7.05 -1.49
C HIS A 225 -20.64 7.09 -0.04
N GLY A 226 -20.87 8.22 0.61
CA GLY A 226 -20.45 8.39 1.99
C GLY A 226 -20.96 9.67 2.59
N PHE A 227 -20.68 9.80 3.88
CA PHE A 227 -20.90 11.04 4.62
C PHE A 227 -19.78 11.27 5.62
N ASP A 228 -19.53 12.52 5.96
CA ASP A 228 -18.70 12.92 7.08
C ASP A 228 -19.42 13.93 7.99
N LEU A 229 -19.21 13.79 9.29
CA LEU A 229 -19.67 14.71 10.31
C LEU A 229 -18.47 15.13 11.15
N THR A 230 -18.23 16.43 11.28
CA THR A 230 -17.22 16.98 12.17
C THR A 230 -17.87 18.03 13.07
N VAL A 231 -17.67 17.92 14.36
CA VAL A 231 -18.08 18.91 15.35
C VAL A 231 -16.89 19.35 16.17
N GLY A 232 -16.81 20.61 16.52
CA GLY A 232 -15.69 21.12 17.29
C GLY A 232 -16.00 22.38 18.03
N GLN A 233 -15.23 22.61 19.09
CA GLN A 233 -15.23 23.85 19.85
C GLN A 233 -13.79 24.17 20.23
N SER A 234 -13.35 25.39 19.92
CA SER A 234 -12.05 25.91 20.30
C SER A 234 -12.24 27.19 21.15
N GLY A 235 -11.44 27.35 22.16
CA GLY A 235 -11.46 28.49 23.09
C GLY A 235 -10.07 28.75 23.68
N GLU A 236 -9.99 29.72 24.62
CA GLU A 236 -8.70 30.13 25.23
C GLU A 236 -8.03 29.00 26.03
N ASN A 237 -8.82 28.09 26.62
CA ASN A 237 -8.32 27.02 27.48
C ASN A 237 -8.07 25.70 26.73
N GLY A 238 -8.43 25.62 25.47
CA GLY A 238 -8.22 24.43 24.69
C GLY A 238 -9.26 24.20 23.59
N SER A 239 -9.20 23.06 22.94
CA SER A 239 -10.08 22.68 21.84
C SER A 239 -10.48 21.22 21.96
N ILE A 240 -11.67 20.91 21.44
CA ILE A 240 -12.11 19.54 21.18
C ILE A 240 -12.72 19.49 19.78
N VAL A 241 -12.31 18.53 19.00
CA VAL A 241 -12.87 18.24 17.66
C VAL A 241 -13.15 16.75 17.59
N ALA A 242 -14.34 16.37 17.17
CA ALA A 242 -14.71 14.96 16.98
C ALA A 242 -15.45 14.79 15.66
N GLY A 243 -15.37 13.59 15.10
CA GLY A 243 -16.07 13.31 13.85
C GLY A 243 -16.29 11.84 13.58
N LEU A 244 -17.16 11.61 12.60
CA LEU A 244 -17.50 10.31 12.05
C LEU A 244 -17.39 10.42 10.54
N ASP A 245 -16.89 9.36 9.90
CA ASP A 245 -16.80 9.25 8.44
C ASP A 245 -17.29 7.86 8.02
N TYR A 246 -18.08 7.79 6.97
CA TYR A 246 -18.55 6.56 6.36
C TYR A 246 -18.33 6.61 4.86
N ASN A 247 -17.70 5.59 4.31
CA ASN A 247 -17.51 5.46 2.88
C ASN A 247 -17.77 4.03 2.41
N LYS A 248 -18.45 3.90 1.27
CA LYS A 248 -18.72 2.62 0.62
C LYS A 248 -18.37 2.68 -0.86
N TYR A 249 -17.75 1.60 -1.34
CA TYR A 249 -17.41 1.35 -2.74
C TYR A 249 -18.11 0.08 -3.20
N ASP A 250 -18.89 0.19 -4.27
CA ASP A 250 -19.47 -0.97 -4.90
C ASP A 250 -18.49 -1.68 -5.83
N PRO A 251 -18.54 -3.02 -5.92
CA PRO A 251 -17.62 -3.77 -6.76
C PRO A 251 -17.88 -3.55 -8.24
N VAL A 252 -16.84 -3.68 -9.06
CA VAL A 252 -16.93 -3.64 -10.52
C VAL A 252 -16.30 -4.91 -11.09
N LEU A 253 -17.10 -5.71 -11.79
CA LEU A 253 -16.60 -6.90 -12.49
C LEU A 253 -15.67 -6.50 -13.66
N THR A 254 -14.64 -7.30 -13.90
CA THR A 254 -13.69 -7.13 -15.00
C THR A 254 -14.38 -7.10 -16.37
N THR A 255 -15.47 -7.87 -16.55
CA THR A 255 -16.26 -7.89 -17.79
C THR A 255 -16.99 -6.58 -18.10
N LYS A 256 -17.09 -5.68 -17.13
CA LYS A 256 -17.68 -4.34 -17.34
C LYS A 256 -16.78 -3.37 -18.08
N ARG A 257 -15.54 -3.75 -18.37
CA ARG A 257 -14.58 -2.94 -19.13
C ARG A 257 -14.04 -3.74 -20.31
N GLY A 258 -14.05 -3.13 -21.50
CA GLY A 258 -13.64 -3.81 -22.74
C GLY A 258 -12.20 -4.32 -22.74
N PHE A 259 -11.31 -3.67 -21.97
CA PHE A 259 -9.90 -4.05 -21.87
C PHE A 259 -9.65 -5.26 -20.95
N SER A 260 -10.61 -5.64 -20.10
CA SER A 260 -10.47 -6.70 -19.09
C SER A 260 -11.47 -7.87 -19.24
N THR A 261 -12.22 -7.92 -20.34
CA THR A 261 -13.24 -8.98 -20.57
C THR A 261 -12.66 -10.39 -20.62
N SER A 262 -11.40 -10.52 -21.06
CA SER A 262 -10.67 -11.79 -21.09
C SER A 262 -9.19 -11.52 -20.85
N PRO A 263 -8.44 -12.48 -20.28
CA PRO A 263 -6.98 -12.38 -20.19
C PRO A 263 -6.38 -12.32 -21.60
N LEU A 264 -5.43 -11.40 -21.81
CA LEU A 264 -4.77 -11.19 -23.10
C LEU A 264 -3.29 -11.58 -23.04
N TYR A 265 -2.86 -12.36 -24.01
CA TYR A 265 -1.48 -12.79 -24.16
C TYR A 265 -0.92 -12.32 -25.50
N LEU A 266 0.31 -11.84 -25.47
CA LEU A 266 1.08 -11.49 -26.66
C LEU A 266 2.12 -12.59 -26.89
N SER A 267 1.97 -13.36 -27.97
CA SER A 267 2.94 -14.39 -28.38
C SER A 267 3.29 -14.20 -29.84
N SER A 268 4.59 -14.18 -30.16
CA SER A 268 5.10 -14.00 -31.52
C SER A 268 4.49 -12.78 -32.26
N GLY A 269 4.29 -11.67 -31.53
CA GLY A 269 3.70 -10.44 -32.07
C GLY A 269 2.19 -10.48 -32.30
N LYS A 270 1.50 -11.58 -31.90
CA LYS A 270 0.05 -11.73 -32.03
C LYS A 270 -0.61 -11.73 -30.66
N VAL A 271 -1.60 -10.87 -30.48
CA VAL A 271 -2.45 -10.84 -29.27
C VAL A 271 -3.56 -11.89 -29.42
N SER A 272 -3.73 -12.72 -28.39
CA SER A 272 -4.82 -13.68 -28.31
C SER A 272 -5.49 -13.61 -26.95
N ALA A 273 -6.80 -13.86 -26.91
CA ALA A 273 -7.47 -14.16 -25.65
C ALA A 273 -6.98 -15.52 -25.15
N ALA A 274 -6.76 -15.61 -23.85
CA ALA A 274 -6.36 -16.83 -23.20
C ALA A 274 -7.27 -17.09 -21.98
N GLY A 275 -7.04 -18.17 -21.27
CA GLY A 275 -7.78 -18.53 -20.09
C GLY A 275 -7.07 -19.64 -19.34
N SER A 276 -7.65 -20.03 -18.22
CA SER A 276 -7.14 -21.17 -17.45
C SER A 276 -7.30 -22.48 -18.23
N SER A 277 -6.30 -23.32 -18.18
CA SER A 277 -6.37 -24.68 -18.73
C SER A 277 -7.23 -25.63 -17.89
N SER A 278 -7.56 -25.23 -16.64
CA SER A 278 -8.52 -25.94 -15.79
C SER A 278 -9.93 -25.50 -16.16
N ILE A 279 -10.66 -26.38 -16.85
CA ILE A 279 -12.01 -26.13 -17.36
C ILE A 279 -13.01 -27.05 -16.66
N PRO A 280 -14.30 -26.67 -16.55
CA PRO A 280 -15.32 -27.49 -15.86
C PRO A 280 -15.50 -28.89 -16.45
N THR A 281 -15.21 -29.07 -17.76
CA THR A 281 -15.28 -30.34 -18.48
C THR A 281 -14.01 -31.18 -18.40
N GLY A 282 -13.07 -30.74 -17.53
CA GLY A 282 -11.82 -31.45 -17.26
C GLY A 282 -10.75 -31.33 -18.37
N ARG A 283 -9.52 -31.19 -17.94
CA ARG A 283 -8.30 -31.41 -18.75
C ARG A 283 -7.70 -32.71 -18.26
N ILE A 284 -7.93 -33.80 -19.02
CA ILE A 284 -7.69 -35.17 -18.57
C ILE A 284 -6.60 -35.79 -19.41
N GLN A 285 -5.53 -36.24 -18.77
CA GLN A 285 -4.42 -36.90 -19.44
C GLN A 285 -4.72 -38.39 -19.62
N VAL A 286 -4.56 -38.90 -20.84
CA VAL A 286 -4.82 -40.31 -21.18
C VAL A 286 -3.63 -40.91 -21.93
N PRO A 287 -3.41 -42.23 -21.82
CA PRO A 287 -2.37 -42.92 -22.60
C PRO A 287 -2.68 -42.94 -24.12
N ALA A 288 -1.64 -43.16 -24.95
CA ALA A 288 -1.73 -43.20 -26.41
C ALA A 288 -2.79 -44.18 -26.92
N GLY A 289 -2.97 -45.30 -26.25
CA GLY A 289 -3.97 -46.33 -26.66
C GLY A 289 -5.40 -45.79 -26.60
N ILE A 290 -5.71 -44.96 -25.62
CA ILE A 290 -7.00 -44.26 -25.50
C ILE A 290 -7.05 -43.06 -26.46
N ALA A 291 -5.98 -42.27 -26.51
CA ALA A 291 -5.90 -41.10 -27.40
C ALA A 291 -6.16 -41.40 -28.86
N ASN A 292 -5.59 -42.51 -29.35
CA ASN A 292 -5.75 -42.97 -30.72
C ASN A 292 -7.20 -43.31 -31.09
N GLN A 293 -8.03 -43.72 -30.14
CA GLN A 293 -9.46 -43.98 -30.37
C GLN A 293 -10.22 -42.73 -30.79
N TYR A 294 -9.76 -41.56 -30.32
CA TYR A 294 -10.33 -40.25 -30.66
C TYR A 294 -9.57 -39.55 -31.81
N GLY A 295 -8.44 -40.13 -32.28
CA GLY A 295 -7.56 -39.48 -33.24
C GLY A 295 -6.81 -38.28 -32.60
N CYS A 296 -6.59 -38.29 -31.29
CA CYS A 296 -5.88 -37.21 -30.60
C CYS A 296 -4.37 -37.25 -30.82
N PRO A 297 -3.71 -36.11 -31.01
CA PRO A 297 -2.27 -36.06 -31.11
C PRO A 297 -1.62 -36.52 -29.80
N VAL A 298 -0.66 -37.44 -29.92
CA VAL A 298 0.08 -37.98 -28.78
C VAL A 298 1.40 -37.21 -28.63
N ASN A 299 1.71 -36.80 -27.43
CA ASN A 299 2.97 -36.10 -27.14
C ASN A 299 4.17 -37.07 -27.02
N SER A 300 5.36 -36.53 -26.82
CA SER A 300 6.62 -37.31 -26.69
C SER A 300 6.65 -38.27 -25.50
N THR A 301 5.79 -38.05 -24.49
CA THR A 301 5.67 -38.93 -23.29
C THR A 301 4.66 -40.06 -23.50
N GLY A 302 4.08 -40.21 -24.68
CA GLY A 302 3.10 -41.25 -24.99
C GLY A 302 1.71 -40.96 -24.42
N THR A 303 1.39 -39.70 -24.14
CA THR A 303 0.09 -39.29 -23.59
C THR A 303 -0.58 -38.23 -24.46
N SER A 304 -1.88 -38.03 -24.26
CA SER A 304 -2.66 -36.96 -24.86
C SER A 304 -3.65 -36.37 -23.88
N LEU A 305 -4.34 -35.31 -24.28
CA LEU A 305 -5.32 -34.61 -23.45
C LEU A 305 -6.72 -34.75 -24.08
N VAL A 306 -7.67 -35.14 -23.25
CA VAL A 306 -9.10 -35.22 -23.61
C VAL A 306 -9.92 -34.33 -22.66
N THR A 307 -11.12 -33.98 -23.05
CA THR A 307 -12.11 -33.28 -22.28
C THR A 307 -13.50 -33.84 -22.51
N LEU A 308 -14.39 -33.71 -21.51
CA LEU A 308 -15.78 -34.11 -21.64
C LEU A 308 -16.47 -33.25 -22.71
N ALA A 309 -17.14 -33.84 -23.68
CA ALA A 309 -17.82 -33.15 -24.77
C ALA A 309 -19.33 -33.07 -24.55
N GLN A 310 -19.90 -34.08 -23.90
CA GLN A 310 -21.35 -34.18 -23.66
C GLN A 310 -21.67 -35.24 -22.60
N GLY A 311 -22.82 -35.15 -21.99
CA GLY A 311 -23.32 -36.14 -21.02
C GLY A 311 -22.44 -36.22 -19.78
N ASN A 312 -22.44 -37.39 -19.13
CA ASN A 312 -21.62 -37.64 -17.93
C ASN A 312 -20.27 -38.29 -18.31
N GLY A 313 -19.32 -38.27 -17.36
CA GLY A 313 -17.97 -38.77 -17.51
C GLY A 313 -17.84 -40.30 -17.63
N SER A 314 -18.90 -41.10 -17.44
CA SER A 314 -18.82 -42.56 -17.31
C SER A 314 -18.58 -43.30 -18.60
N SER A 315 -18.66 -42.67 -19.77
CA SER A 315 -18.50 -43.34 -21.11
C SER A 315 -17.39 -42.65 -21.91
N LEU A 316 -16.51 -43.46 -22.49
CA LEU A 316 -15.49 -42.99 -23.45
C LEU A 316 -16.09 -42.19 -24.62
N SER A 317 -17.30 -42.56 -25.09
CA SER A 317 -17.97 -41.87 -26.22
C SER A 317 -18.33 -40.42 -25.92
N ASN A 318 -18.30 -39.99 -24.62
CA ASN A 318 -18.66 -38.66 -24.20
C ASN A 318 -17.46 -37.66 -24.20
N TYR A 319 -16.28 -38.18 -24.52
CA TYR A 319 -15.03 -37.39 -24.57
C TYR A 319 -14.58 -37.06 -25.98
N ARG A 320 -13.80 -36.02 -26.10
CA ARG A 320 -13.12 -35.62 -27.34
C ARG A 320 -11.69 -35.15 -27.06
N CYS A 321 -10.90 -34.98 -28.09
CA CYS A 321 -9.62 -34.33 -27.95
C CYS A 321 -9.78 -32.92 -27.40
N ARG A 322 -8.93 -32.55 -26.45
CA ARG A 322 -8.79 -31.18 -25.98
C ARG A 322 -8.05 -30.35 -27.02
N THR A 323 -8.49 -29.14 -27.29
CA THR A 323 -7.86 -28.16 -28.18
C THR A 323 -7.31 -26.97 -27.39
N SER A 324 -6.57 -26.10 -28.05
CA SER A 324 -6.10 -24.82 -27.47
C SER A 324 -7.23 -23.88 -27.06
N ASP A 325 -8.40 -24.03 -27.68
CA ASP A 325 -9.56 -23.19 -27.45
C ASP A 325 -10.36 -23.61 -26.18
N ASP A 326 -10.06 -24.80 -25.66
CA ASP A 326 -10.65 -25.30 -24.41
C ASP A 326 -9.99 -24.61 -23.22
N THR A 327 -10.38 -23.35 -22.97
CA THR A 327 -9.92 -22.51 -21.86
C THR A 327 -11.10 -21.94 -21.09
N PHE A 328 -10.86 -21.62 -19.82
CA PHE A 328 -11.84 -21.01 -18.95
C PHE A 328 -11.53 -19.53 -18.74
N ASN A 329 -12.49 -18.65 -19.07
CA ASN A 329 -12.35 -17.22 -18.85
C ASN A 329 -12.67 -16.88 -17.38
N TYR A 330 -11.64 -16.78 -16.54
CA TYR A 330 -11.77 -16.45 -15.13
C TYR A 330 -12.07 -14.97 -14.92
N ASN A 331 -11.77 -14.08 -15.87
CA ASN A 331 -12.13 -12.67 -15.79
C ASN A 331 -13.64 -12.43 -15.70
N ALA A 332 -14.47 -13.40 -16.11
CA ALA A 332 -15.92 -13.28 -15.98
C ALA A 332 -16.40 -13.15 -14.51
N TYR A 333 -15.55 -13.48 -13.56
CA TYR A 333 -15.88 -13.56 -12.14
C TYR A 333 -15.11 -12.54 -11.27
N ASN A 334 -13.94 -12.11 -11.71
CA ASN A 334 -13.06 -11.27 -10.91
C ASN A 334 -13.54 -9.82 -10.84
N TYR A 335 -13.19 -9.11 -9.77
CA TYR A 335 -13.44 -7.68 -9.64
C TYR A 335 -12.24 -6.86 -10.11
N ILE A 336 -12.48 -5.80 -10.90
CA ILE A 336 -11.48 -4.77 -11.20
C ILE A 336 -11.44 -3.68 -10.12
N GLN A 337 -12.55 -3.46 -9.43
CA GLN A 337 -12.66 -2.72 -8.19
C GLN A 337 -13.33 -3.61 -7.16
N THR A 338 -12.71 -3.79 -6.00
CA THR A 338 -13.28 -4.54 -4.88
C THR A 338 -14.38 -3.77 -4.18
N GLN A 339 -15.27 -4.49 -3.51
CA GLN A 339 -16.19 -3.89 -2.56
C GLN A 339 -15.40 -3.48 -1.32
N GLN A 340 -15.70 -2.28 -0.81
CA GLN A 340 -15.20 -1.84 0.49
C GLN A 340 -16.28 -1.04 1.22
N GLU A 341 -16.39 -1.23 2.52
CA GLU A 341 -17.17 -0.41 3.44
C GLU A 341 -16.26 0.00 4.60
N ARG A 342 -16.26 1.30 4.92
CA ARG A 342 -15.38 1.87 5.93
C ARG A 342 -16.13 2.79 6.84
N GLU A 343 -15.91 2.63 8.13
CA GLU A 343 -16.45 3.46 9.21
C GLU A 343 -15.30 3.98 10.06
N ASP A 344 -15.21 5.29 10.21
CA ASP A 344 -14.17 5.94 10.99
C ASP A 344 -14.78 6.81 12.08
N ALA A 345 -14.12 6.87 13.23
CA ALA A 345 -14.42 7.80 14.29
C ALA A 345 -13.13 8.41 14.83
N PHE A 346 -13.15 9.71 15.14
CA PHE A 346 -12.00 10.37 15.73
C PHE A 346 -12.41 11.38 16.81
N ALA A 347 -11.50 11.62 17.74
CA ALA A 347 -11.61 12.69 18.74
C ALA A 347 -10.23 13.30 19.00
N LEU A 348 -10.12 14.61 18.86
CA LEU A 348 -8.91 15.39 19.05
C LEU A 348 -9.16 16.38 20.18
N ALA A 349 -8.33 16.38 21.20
CA ALA A 349 -8.49 17.26 22.35
C ALA A 349 -7.19 17.94 22.74
N THR A 350 -7.26 19.21 23.08
CA THR A 350 -6.17 19.92 23.72
C THR A 350 -6.73 20.70 24.91
N TYR A 351 -5.99 20.75 26.01
CA TYR A 351 -6.41 21.52 27.21
C TYR A 351 -5.21 22.12 27.93
N LYS A 352 -5.23 23.43 28.16
CA LYS A 352 -4.20 24.13 28.94
C LYS A 352 -4.36 23.82 30.40
N LEU A 353 -3.44 23.07 30.98
CA LEU A 353 -3.39 22.80 32.42
C LEU A 353 -2.81 23.99 33.20
N SER A 354 -1.91 24.73 32.56
CA SER A 354 -1.33 25.98 33.03
C SER A 354 -0.82 26.77 31.82
N ASP A 355 -0.30 27.99 32.06
CA ASP A 355 0.27 28.83 31.00
C ASP A 355 1.40 28.14 30.22
N ASN A 356 2.11 27.22 30.89
CA ASN A 356 3.27 26.52 30.32
C ASN A 356 3.05 25.04 30.05
N VAL A 357 1.87 24.46 30.30
CA VAL A 357 1.61 23.03 30.12
C VAL A 357 0.25 22.82 29.47
N THR A 358 0.25 22.11 28.36
CA THR A 358 -0.95 21.71 27.62
C THR A 358 -1.03 20.18 27.56
N PHE A 359 -2.16 19.62 27.94
CA PHE A 359 -2.54 18.23 27.69
C PHE A 359 -3.08 18.10 26.28
N PHE A 360 -2.80 16.97 25.63
CA PHE A 360 -3.43 16.61 24.36
C PHE A 360 -3.80 15.12 24.33
N ALA A 361 -4.84 14.79 23.56
CA ALA A 361 -5.25 13.41 23.27
C ALA A 361 -5.85 13.36 21.88
N ASP A 362 -5.31 12.50 21.04
CA ASP A 362 -5.77 12.20 19.67
C ASP A 362 -6.15 10.72 19.62
N MET A 363 -7.39 10.42 19.23
CA MET A 363 -7.95 9.08 19.22
C MET A 363 -8.55 8.80 17.85
N PHE A 364 -8.24 7.63 17.29
CA PHE A 364 -8.72 7.19 15.99
C PHE A 364 -9.23 5.77 16.10
N PHE A 365 -10.35 5.52 15.47
CA PHE A 365 -10.91 4.19 15.30
C PHE A 365 -11.34 4.03 13.85
N ASN A 366 -11.04 2.89 13.26
CA ASN A 366 -11.44 2.54 11.90
C ASN A 366 -11.95 1.09 11.87
N HIS A 367 -13.08 0.89 11.22
CA HIS A 367 -13.59 -0.42 10.83
C HIS A 367 -13.66 -0.48 9.31
N THR A 368 -13.01 -1.46 8.72
CA THR A 368 -13.03 -1.68 7.27
C THR A 368 -13.49 -3.10 6.96
N LEU A 369 -14.51 -3.22 6.14
CA LEU A 369 -14.94 -4.47 5.51
C LEU A 369 -14.55 -4.41 4.03
N SER A 370 -13.73 -5.33 3.57
CA SER A 370 -13.34 -5.47 2.17
C SER A 370 -13.67 -6.87 1.68
N SER A 371 -14.03 -7.01 0.40
CA SER A 371 -14.25 -8.32 -0.20
C SER A 371 -13.74 -8.38 -1.63
N GLY A 372 -12.93 -9.39 -1.92
CA GLY A 372 -12.46 -9.76 -3.25
C GLY A 372 -13.20 -11.02 -3.72
N GLN A 373 -13.36 -11.15 -5.04
CA GLN A 373 -13.96 -12.33 -5.65
C GLN A 373 -13.09 -12.85 -6.77
N ASP A 374 -12.85 -14.16 -6.75
CA ASP A 374 -12.18 -14.90 -7.78
C ASP A 374 -13.10 -15.93 -8.45
N ALA A 375 -12.70 -16.38 -9.63
CA ALA A 375 -13.36 -17.48 -10.32
C ALA A 375 -13.40 -18.75 -9.45
N PRO A 376 -14.35 -19.66 -9.67
CA PRO A 376 -14.38 -20.96 -9.00
C PRO A 376 -13.00 -21.63 -8.97
N ALA A 377 -12.67 -22.35 -7.90
CA ALA A 377 -11.35 -22.92 -7.69
C ALA A 377 -10.90 -23.84 -8.83
N PRO A 378 -9.69 -23.67 -9.40
CA PRO A 378 -9.05 -24.68 -10.24
C PRO A 378 -8.50 -25.78 -9.34
N THR A 379 -8.65 -27.02 -9.73
CA THR A 379 -8.17 -28.15 -8.92
C THR A 379 -7.80 -29.35 -9.78
N GLY A 380 -7.15 -30.33 -9.16
CA GLY A 380 -6.78 -31.57 -9.81
C GLY A 380 -6.07 -32.56 -8.91
N VAL A 381 -5.27 -33.46 -9.51
CA VAL A 381 -4.49 -34.43 -8.74
C VAL A 381 -3.46 -33.80 -7.82
N GLY A 382 -3.03 -32.57 -8.11
CA GLY A 382 -2.08 -31.81 -7.28
C GLY A 382 -2.62 -31.48 -5.89
N ASP A 383 -3.96 -31.37 -5.73
CA ASP A 383 -4.62 -31.12 -4.45
C ASP A 383 -4.88 -32.40 -3.64
N GLY A 384 -4.30 -33.52 -4.06
CA GLY A 384 -4.38 -34.81 -3.36
C GLY A 384 -5.55 -35.70 -3.80
N TRP A 385 -6.35 -35.28 -4.77
CA TRP A 385 -7.44 -36.16 -5.26
C TRP A 385 -6.95 -37.21 -6.25
N SER A 386 -7.64 -38.36 -6.21
CA SER A 386 -7.40 -39.48 -7.12
C SER A 386 -8.69 -40.06 -7.62
N VAL A 387 -8.66 -40.65 -8.86
CA VAL A 387 -9.78 -41.39 -9.39
C VAL A 387 -9.22 -42.74 -9.87
N LEU A 388 -9.56 -43.79 -9.14
CA LEU A 388 -9.06 -45.16 -9.43
C LEU A 388 -9.57 -45.63 -10.78
N ALA A 389 -8.78 -46.46 -11.45
CA ALA A 389 -9.17 -47.16 -12.69
C ALA A 389 -10.46 -47.96 -12.55
N SER A 390 -10.75 -48.46 -11.33
CA SER A 390 -11.96 -49.23 -11.03
C SER A 390 -13.19 -48.38 -10.69
N ASN A 391 -13.02 -47.05 -10.60
CA ASN A 391 -14.12 -46.14 -10.24
C ASN A 391 -15.15 -46.13 -11.41
N PRO A 392 -16.49 -46.27 -11.12
CA PRO A 392 -17.53 -46.28 -12.15
C PRO A 392 -17.58 -45.05 -13.06
N ILE A 393 -17.11 -43.93 -12.59
CA ILE A 393 -17.03 -42.66 -13.35
C ILE A 393 -15.78 -42.57 -14.22
N ASN A 394 -14.85 -43.50 -14.11
CA ASN A 394 -13.59 -43.52 -14.83
C ASN A 394 -13.60 -44.54 -15.99
N PRO A 395 -13.95 -44.14 -17.22
CA PRO A 395 -14.03 -45.04 -18.34
C PRO A 395 -12.66 -45.36 -18.97
N PHE A 396 -11.57 -44.72 -18.53
CA PHE A 396 -10.27 -44.76 -19.17
C PHE A 396 -9.42 -45.98 -18.78
N GLY A 397 -9.78 -46.69 -17.70
CA GLY A 397 -9.02 -47.84 -17.20
C GLY A 397 -7.61 -47.49 -16.69
N VAL A 398 -7.34 -46.22 -16.38
CA VAL A 398 -6.11 -45.75 -15.76
C VAL A 398 -6.44 -45.02 -14.47
N THR A 399 -5.54 -45.04 -13.50
CA THR A 399 -5.73 -44.30 -12.23
C THR A 399 -5.16 -42.88 -12.36
N PHE A 400 -6.00 -41.90 -12.11
CA PHE A 400 -5.60 -40.51 -11.98
C PHE A 400 -5.08 -40.28 -10.59
N SER A 401 -3.85 -39.78 -10.50
CA SER A 401 -3.17 -39.51 -9.23
C SER A 401 -1.95 -38.60 -9.47
N ALA A 402 -1.53 -37.86 -8.48
CA ALA A 402 -0.36 -36.96 -8.56
C ALA A 402 0.94 -37.73 -8.88
N ASN A 403 1.06 -38.96 -8.36
CA ASN A 403 2.22 -39.81 -8.53
C ASN A 403 1.79 -41.21 -8.96
N THR A 404 2.72 -41.95 -9.55
CA THR A 404 2.51 -43.37 -9.83
C THR A 404 2.34 -44.13 -8.50
N ILE A 405 1.30 -44.96 -8.41
CA ILE A 405 0.99 -45.76 -7.21
C ILE A 405 1.80 -47.06 -7.26
N PRO A 406 2.55 -47.43 -6.24
CA PRO A 406 3.27 -48.67 -6.19
C PRO A 406 2.36 -49.88 -6.41
N GLY A 407 2.67 -50.69 -7.40
CA GLY A 407 1.86 -51.86 -7.82
C GLY A 407 0.74 -51.59 -8.83
N ASP A 408 0.49 -50.32 -9.19
CA ASP A 408 -0.43 -49.93 -10.27
C ASP A 408 0.36 -49.26 -11.42
N PRO A 409 0.78 -49.99 -12.46
CA PRO A 409 1.53 -49.42 -13.58
C PRO A 409 0.72 -48.47 -14.46
N ASN A 410 -0.61 -48.47 -14.29
CA ASN A 410 -1.53 -47.58 -15.02
C ASN A 410 -1.95 -46.38 -14.20
N SER A 411 -1.18 -46.00 -13.18
CA SER A 411 -1.42 -44.80 -12.36
C SER A 411 -0.46 -43.66 -12.71
N GLY A 412 -0.70 -42.48 -12.09
CA GLY A 412 0.11 -41.28 -12.31
C GLY A 412 -0.33 -40.40 -13.47
N TYR A 413 -1.52 -40.65 -14.01
CA TYR A 413 -2.12 -39.76 -15.00
C TYR A 413 -2.76 -38.55 -14.31
N GLY A 414 -2.61 -37.38 -14.94
CA GLY A 414 -3.11 -36.12 -14.37
C GLY A 414 -4.51 -35.75 -14.87
N PHE A 415 -5.25 -35.05 -14.03
CA PHE A 415 -6.40 -34.25 -14.45
C PHE A 415 -6.41 -32.92 -13.76
N ASN A 416 -7.02 -31.93 -14.41
CA ASN A 416 -7.40 -30.66 -13.81
C ASN A 416 -8.85 -30.35 -14.18
N THR A 417 -9.58 -29.75 -13.25
CA THR A 417 -10.95 -29.30 -13.50
C THR A 417 -11.20 -27.95 -12.79
N ARG A 418 -12.40 -27.43 -12.94
CA ARG A 418 -12.81 -26.19 -12.28
C ARG A 418 -14.09 -26.43 -11.49
N LEU A 419 -14.08 -26.16 -10.19
CA LEU A 419 -15.17 -26.47 -9.26
C LEU A 419 -16.31 -25.44 -9.37
N THR A 420 -16.94 -25.36 -10.55
CA THR A 420 -18.05 -24.42 -10.77
C THR A 420 -19.25 -24.70 -9.89
N GLY A 421 -19.39 -25.92 -9.39
CA GLY A 421 -20.44 -26.33 -8.45
C GLY A 421 -20.33 -25.68 -7.05
N LEU A 422 -19.16 -25.19 -6.65
CA LEU A 422 -18.97 -24.40 -5.42
C LEU A 422 -19.41 -22.94 -5.57
N GLY A 423 -19.33 -22.41 -6.79
CA GLY A 423 -19.46 -20.98 -7.03
C GLY A 423 -18.11 -20.27 -7.03
N THR A 424 -18.15 -18.95 -6.91
CA THR A 424 -16.95 -18.09 -6.88
C THR A 424 -16.23 -18.21 -5.54
N ARG A 425 -14.89 -18.13 -5.54
CA ARG A 425 -14.12 -17.94 -4.31
C ARG A 425 -14.35 -16.51 -3.84
N LEU A 426 -14.71 -16.34 -2.58
CA LEU A 426 -14.97 -15.05 -1.98
C LEU A 426 -14.07 -14.90 -0.75
N HIS A 427 -13.21 -13.90 -0.78
CA HIS A 427 -12.32 -13.54 0.31
C HIS A 427 -12.86 -12.28 0.97
N THR A 428 -13.15 -12.35 2.27
CA THR A 428 -13.62 -11.21 3.04
C THR A 428 -12.61 -10.86 4.11
N PHE A 429 -12.33 -9.56 4.25
CA PHE A 429 -11.45 -9.03 5.27
C PHE A 429 -12.25 -8.06 6.14
N THR A 430 -12.23 -8.30 7.42
CA THR A 430 -12.73 -7.37 8.44
C THR A 430 -11.51 -6.88 9.21
N THR A 431 -11.26 -5.57 9.19
CA THR A 431 -10.12 -4.96 9.86
C THR A 431 -10.61 -3.89 10.83
N ASP A 432 -10.27 -4.03 12.09
CA ASP A 432 -10.48 -3.07 13.15
C ASP A 432 -9.14 -2.46 13.56
N ASN A 433 -9.04 -1.13 13.42
CA ASN A 433 -7.86 -0.37 13.81
C ASN A 433 -8.21 0.63 14.91
N ALA A 434 -7.36 0.74 15.92
CA ALA A 434 -7.46 1.78 16.94
C ALA A 434 -6.09 2.38 17.21
N GLN A 435 -6.00 3.70 17.34
CA GLN A 435 -4.80 4.37 17.80
C GLN A 435 -5.15 5.49 18.76
N ILE A 436 -4.42 5.58 19.86
CA ILE A 436 -4.56 6.61 20.88
C ILE A 436 -3.17 7.19 21.11
N ASN A 437 -3.02 8.49 20.84
CA ASN A 437 -1.83 9.27 21.17
C ASN A 437 -2.20 10.33 22.19
N THR A 438 -1.59 10.31 23.37
CA THR A 438 -1.87 11.27 24.43
C THR A 438 -0.61 11.70 25.15
N GLY A 439 -0.60 12.92 25.63
CA GLY A 439 0.60 13.43 26.27
C GLY A 439 0.47 14.83 26.86
N LEU A 440 1.60 15.33 27.22
CA LEU A 440 1.78 16.69 27.73
C LEU A 440 2.85 17.39 26.89
N ARG A 441 2.62 18.66 26.57
CA ARG A 441 3.60 19.53 25.96
C ARG A 441 3.67 20.86 26.68
N GLY A 442 4.82 21.50 26.63
CA GLY A 442 4.95 22.79 27.35
C GLY A 442 6.27 23.50 27.08
N ALA A 443 6.50 24.54 27.88
CA ALA A 443 7.73 25.29 27.92
C ALA A 443 8.38 25.21 29.29
N PHE A 444 9.70 25.30 29.35
CA PHE A 444 10.44 25.38 30.63
C PHE A 444 10.48 26.85 31.13
N GLY A 445 9.45 27.23 31.85
CA GLY A 445 9.32 28.62 32.40
C GLY A 445 9.32 29.67 31.28
N ASN A 446 10.18 30.69 31.41
CA ASN A 446 10.30 31.77 30.43
C ASN A 446 11.50 31.55 29.46
N THR A 447 11.98 30.32 29.28
CA THR A 447 13.05 30.02 28.35
C THR A 447 12.50 29.79 26.93
N SER A 448 13.36 29.73 25.93
CA SER A 448 13.02 29.30 24.57
C SER A 448 12.77 27.78 24.47
N TRP A 449 13.13 27.04 25.52
CA TRP A 449 13.01 25.58 25.52
C TRP A 449 11.57 25.08 25.69
N THR A 450 11.15 24.24 24.76
CA THR A 450 9.86 23.54 24.80
C THR A 450 10.09 22.03 24.93
N TRP A 451 9.07 21.33 25.40
CA TRP A 451 9.10 19.88 25.53
C TRP A 451 7.76 19.26 25.15
N ASP A 452 7.81 18.00 24.71
CA ASP A 452 6.66 17.14 24.40
C ASP A 452 6.94 15.76 24.98
N ALA A 453 5.98 15.17 25.68
CA ALA A 453 6.07 13.81 26.20
C ALA A 453 4.76 13.09 25.88
N SER A 454 4.83 12.02 25.12
CA SER A 454 3.66 11.30 24.62
C SER A 454 3.75 9.79 24.86
N VAL A 455 2.57 9.19 24.95
CA VAL A 455 2.35 7.73 24.92
C VAL A 455 1.42 7.45 23.76
N ASP A 456 1.79 6.50 22.92
CA ASP A 456 0.99 6.00 21.83
C ASP A 456 0.67 4.51 22.02
N TYR A 457 -0.57 4.15 21.76
CA TYR A 457 -1.05 2.79 21.73
C TYR A 457 -1.81 2.58 20.43
N GLY A 458 -1.36 1.63 19.62
CA GLY A 458 -2.02 1.21 18.41
C GLY A 458 -2.35 -0.28 18.43
N HIS A 459 -3.51 -0.62 17.90
CA HIS A 459 -3.98 -1.99 17.79
C HIS A 459 -4.67 -2.22 16.46
N THR A 460 -4.36 -3.33 15.81
CA THR A 460 -5.00 -3.80 14.58
C THR A 460 -5.44 -5.23 14.80
N ASP A 461 -6.71 -5.49 14.58
CA ASP A 461 -7.30 -6.83 14.51
C ASP A 461 -7.85 -7.03 13.10
N ARG A 462 -7.41 -8.07 12.39
CA ARG A 462 -7.88 -8.40 11.05
C ARG A 462 -8.30 -9.85 11.01
N GLU A 463 -9.51 -10.08 10.53
CA GLU A 463 -10.03 -11.41 10.22
C GLU A 463 -10.22 -11.54 8.71
N GLN A 464 -9.62 -12.57 8.12
CA GLN A 464 -9.87 -13.01 6.75
C GLN A 464 -10.71 -14.30 6.78
N ARG A 465 -11.71 -14.39 5.90
CA ARG A 465 -12.51 -15.59 5.66
C ARG A 465 -12.51 -15.92 4.17
N ASP A 466 -12.13 -17.14 3.86
CA ASP A 466 -12.12 -17.65 2.50
C ASP A 466 -13.32 -18.61 2.32
N TYR A 467 -14.31 -18.14 1.57
CA TYR A 467 -15.54 -18.90 1.34
C TYR A 467 -15.45 -19.75 0.07
N ASN A 468 -16.22 -20.83 0.07
CA ASN A 468 -16.30 -21.79 -1.03
C ASN A 468 -15.00 -22.58 -1.25
N GLU A 469 -14.28 -22.79 -0.15
CA GLU A 469 -13.25 -23.82 -0.08
C GLU A 469 -13.89 -25.18 0.12
N VAL A 470 -13.17 -26.27 -0.15
CA VAL A 470 -13.70 -27.63 0.01
C VAL A 470 -12.71 -28.49 0.80
N ASN A 471 -13.25 -29.28 1.72
CA ASN A 471 -12.47 -30.30 2.42
C ASN A 471 -12.09 -31.41 1.45
N VAL A 472 -10.78 -31.59 1.24
CA VAL A 472 -10.20 -32.52 0.25
C VAL A 472 -10.62 -33.95 0.53
N ALA A 473 -10.56 -34.40 1.80
CA ALA A 473 -10.91 -35.76 2.18
C ALA A 473 -12.42 -36.04 2.03
N ALA A 474 -13.27 -35.08 2.41
CA ALA A 474 -14.72 -35.20 2.25
C ALA A 474 -15.11 -35.37 0.79
N PHE A 475 -14.54 -34.58 -0.12
CA PHE A 475 -14.87 -34.70 -1.54
C PHE A 475 -14.20 -35.92 -2.19
N GLN A 476 -13.00 -36.35 -1.73
CA GLN A 476 -12.41 -37.62 -2.16
C GLN A 476 -13.32 -38.82 -1.83
N ASN A 477 -13.95 -38.80 -0.67
CA ASN A 477 -14.95 -39.81 -0.33
C ASN A 477 -16.15 -39.80 -1.28
N ALA A 478 -16.61 -38.64 -1.70
CA ALA A 478 -17.68 -38.52 -2.70
C ALA A 478 -17.27 -39.07 -4.07
N ILE A 479 -16.05 -38.77 -4.52
CA ILE A 479 -15.45 -39.32 -5.76
C ILE A 479 -15.39 -40.86 -5.67
N ASN A 480 -14.92 -41.40 -4.55
CA ASN A 480 -14.84 -42.86 -4.33
C ASN A 480 -16.21 -43.54 -4.36
N ASN A 481 -17.26 -42.81 -4.02
CA ASN A 481 -18.68 -43.27 -4.07
C ASN A 481 -19.37 -42.98 -5.41
N GLY A 482 -18.60 -42.59 -6.46
CA GLY A 482 -19.10 -42.44 -7.80
C GLY A 482 -19.59 -41.04 -8.20
N VAL A 483 -19.27 -40.00 -7.44
CA VAL A 483 -19.49 -38.61 -7.86
C VAL A 483 -18.52 -38.26 -8.97
N ASP A 484 -19.02 -37.77 -10.09
CA ASP A 484 -18.24 -37.52 -11.31
C ASP A 484 -17.56 -36.16 -11.32
N ILE A 485 -16.33 -36.10 -10.84
CA ILE A 485 -15.53 -34.86 -10.82
C ILE A 485 -15.27 -34.26 -12.21
N PHE A 486 -15.41 -35.04 -13.28
CA PHE A 486 -15.19 -34.57 -14.65
C PHE A 486 -16.43 -33.87 -15.24
N ASP A 487 -17.62 -34.04 -14.64
CA ASP A 487 -18.86 -33.40 -15.06
C ASP A 487 -19.35 -32.43 -14.03
N GLN A 488 -18.80 -31.23 -14.04
CA GLN A 488 -19.21 -30.15 -13.12
C GLN A 488 -20.64 -29.64 -13.36
N ALA A 489 -21.30 -30.03 -14.44
CA ALA A 489 -22.69 -29.72 -14.73
C ALA A 489 -23.66 -30.68 -14.04
N ASP A 490 -23.18 -31.81 -13.54
CA ASP A 490 -23.99 -32.78 -12.81
C ASP A 490 -24.41 -32.20 -11.43
N PRO A 491 -25.74 -32.13 -11.12
CA PRO A 491 -26.21 -31.63 -9.81
C PRO A 491 -25.66 -32.44 -8.62
N THR A 492 -25.32 -33.72 -8.81
CA THR A 492 -24.75 -34.57 -7.75
C THR A 492 -23.34 -34.10 -7.36
N VAL A 493 -22.55 -33.59 -8.32
CA VAL A 493 -21.22 -32.98 -8.05
C VAL A 493 -21.37 -31.72 -7.23
N SER A 494 -22.23 -30.79 -7.66
CA SER A 494 -22.53 -29.59 -6.88
C SER A 494 -22.99 -29.93 -5.46
N LYS A 495 -23.88 -30.89 -5.29
CA LYS A 495 -24.36 -31.31 -3.99
C LYS A 495 -23.25 -31.91 -3.12
N ALA A 496 -22.35 -32.69 -3.69
CA ALA A 496 -21.22 -33.29 -3.00
C ALA A 496 -20.21 -32.23 -2.56
N LEU A 497 -19.91 -31.26 -3.45
CA LEU A 497 -19.04 -30.12 -3.14
C LEU A 497 -19.61 -29.26 -2.01
N GLN A 498 -20.91 -28.93 -2.09
CA GLN A 498 -21.59 -28.14 -1.05
C GLN A 498 -21.66 -28.85 0.30
N ALA A 499 -21.69 -30.19 0.30
CA ALA A 499 -21.67 -30.98 1.55
C ALA A 499 -20.30 -31.00 2.22
N GLY A 500 -19.24 -30.78 1.45
CA GLY A 500 -17.85 -30.69 1.94
C GLY A 500 -17.28 -29.29 1.95
N VAL A 501 -18.13 -28.25 1.77
CA VAL A 501 -17.66 -26.85 1.78
C VAL A 501 -17.08 -26.48 3.15
N ASP A 502 -16.00 -25.76 3.12
CA ASP A 502 -15.30 -25.25 4.29
C ASP A 502 -15.08 -23.73 4.17
N THR A 503 -14.73 -23.09 5.27
CA THR A 503 -14.47 -21.64 5.33
C THR A 503 -13.30 -21.39 6.27
N PRO A 504 -12.07 -21.52 5.79
CA PRO A 504 -10.89 -21.19 6.55
C PRO A 504 -10.92 -19.76 7.08
N ILE A 505 -10.43 -19.57 8.30
CA ILE A 505 -10.34 -18.27 8.94
C ILE A 505 -8.89 -18.02 9.35
N TYR A 506 -8.41 -16.83 9.02
CA TYR A 506 -7.10 -16.33 9.39
C TYR A 506 -7.29 -15.07 10.22
N THR A 507 -6.61 -14.95 11.34
CA THR A 507 -6.66 -13.74 12.17
C THR A 507 -5.27 -13.17 12.38
N LEU A 508 -5.17 -11.85 12.33
CA LEU A 508 -3.94 -11.11 12.59
C LEU A 508 -4.20 -10.06 13.66
N ASP A 509 -3.52 -10.20 14.78
CA ASP A 509 -3.48 -9.20 15.87
C ASP A 509 -2.12 -8.52 15.86
N LYS A 510 -2.08 -7.20 15.71
CA LYS A 510 -0.86 -6.38 15.83
C LYS A 510 -1.06 -5.32 16.91
N THR A 511 -0.08 -5.17 17.76
CA THR A 511 -0.10 -4.16 18.84
C THR A 511 1.20 -3.37 18.84
N THR A 512 1.09 -2.04 18.87
CA THR A 512 2.20 -1.10 19.04
C THR A 512 2.02 -0.32 20.33
N LYS A 513 3.09 -0.16 21.09
CA LYS A 513 3.16 0.68 22.31
C LYS A 513 4.39 1.54 22.20
N GLN A 514 4.24 2.86 22.33
CA GLN A 514 5.34 3.80 22.21
C GLN A 514 5.31 4.82 23.33
N PHE A 515 6.48 5.18 23.81
CA PHE A 515 6.73 6.38 24.62
C PHE A 515 7.76 7.23 23.89
N GLN A 516 7.49 8.52 23.77
CA GLN A 516 8.39 9.48 23.14
C GLN A 516 8.51 10.72 24.00
N TYR A 517 9.73 11.28 24.05
CA TYR A 517 10.03 12.56 24.66
C TYR A 517 10.92 13.38 23.74
N ASP A 518 10.53 14.62 23.47
CA ASP A 518 11.26 15.59 22.69
C ASP A 518 11.42 16.88 23.46
N SER A 519 12.57 17.55 23.29
CA SER A 519 12.80 18.88 23.83
C SER A 519 13.63 19.70 22.86
N SER A 520 13.24 20.96 22.61
CA SER A 520 13.94 21.83 21.66
C SER A 520 13.97 23.27 22.15
N GLY A 521 15.06 23.97 21.83
CA GLY A 521 15.23 25.37 22.20
C GLY A 521 16.55 25.95 21.70
N GLU A 522 16.76 27.24 22.04
CA GLU A 522 18.00 27.92 21.74
C GLU A 522 19.12 27.44 22.67
N LEU A 523 20.29 27.17 22.10
CA LEU A 523 21.45 26.65 22.84
C LEU A 523 22.41 27.76 23.23
N PHE A 524 22.81 28.62 22.29
CA PHE A 524 23.62 29.83 22.52
C PHE A 524 23.48 30.79 21.33
N ASP A 525 23.73 32.07 21.58
CA ASP A 525 23.73 33.11 20.55
C ASP A 525 25.01 33.09 19.72
N MET A 526 24.85 33.23 18.41
CA MET A 526 25.89 33.43 17.42
C MET A 526 25.68 34.78 16.70
N PRO A 527 26.70 35.36 16.04
CA PRO A 527 26.54 36.63 15.31
C PRO A 527 25.42 36.58 14.25
N ALA A 528 25.12 35.41 13.70
CA ALA A 528 24.10 35.19 12.66
C ALA A 528 22.71 34.80 13.23
N GLY A 529 22.55 34.67 14.52
CA GLY A 529 21.33 34.26 15.22
C GLY A 529 21.58 33.18 16.25
N ALA A 530 20.55 32.74 16.98
CA ALA A 530 20.70 31.70 17.99
C ALA A 530 20.85 30.30 17.37
N ALA A 531 21.86 29.55 17.80
CA ALA A 531 21.97 28.13 17.47
C ALA A 531 20.87 27.37 18.22
N GLN A 532 20.17 26.49 17.52
CA GLN A 532 19.07 25.72 18.08
C GLN A 532 19.46 24.24 18.24
N LEU A 533 18.93 23.60 19.26
CA LEU A 533 19.12 22.17 19.52
C LEU A 533 17.76 21.52 19.82
N SER A 534 17.54 20.38 19.21
CA SER A 534 16.48 19.44 19.58
C SER A 534 17.11 18.11 20.02
N ILE A 535 16.59 17.53 21.11
CA ILE A 535 16.99 16.21 21.61
C ILE A 535 15.75 15.38 21.88
N GLY A 536 15.82 14.07 21.65
CA GLY A 536 14.70 13.21 21.94
C GLY A 536 15.09 11.79 22.28
N ALA A 537 14.13 11.09 22.88
CA ALA A 537 14.24 9.67 23.24
C ALA A 537 12.93 8.98 22.92
N LEU A 538 13.03 7.75 22.41
CA LEU A 538 11.88 6.93 22.06
C LEU A 538 12.08 5.50 22.58
N TYR A 539 11.01 4.92 23.09
CA TYR A 539 10.88 3.48 23.33
C TYR A 539 9.62 2.99 22.61
N ARG A 540 9.76 1.98 21.75
CA ARG A 540 8.62 1.35 21.07
C ARG A 540 8.71 -0.17 21.18
N GLN A 541 7.57 -0.80 21.39
CA GLN A 541 7.38 -2.24 21.34
C GLN A 541 6.31 -2.57 20.32
N GLU A 542 6.58 -3.53 19.46
CA GLU A 542 5.63 -4.06 18.48
C GLU A 542 5.50 -5.57 18.63
N SER A 543 4.29 -6.08 18.47
CA SER A 543 4.00 -7.51 18.53
C SER A 543 2.95 -7.89 17.49
N MET A 544 3.04 -9.11 16.98
CA MET A 544 2.04 -9.72 16.11
C MET A 544 1.71 -11.14 16.55
N ASN A 545 0.49 -11.56 16.27
CA ASN A 545 0.03 -12.93 16.37
C ASN A 545 -0.89 -13.24 15.19
N TYR A 546 -0.44 -14.09 14.29
CA TYR A 546 -1.18 -14.59 13.15
C TYR A 546 -1.61 -16.02 13.42
N THR A 547 -2.91 -16.31 13.27
CA THR A 547 -3.48 -17.64 13.49
C THR A 547 -4.22 -18.12 12.26
N VAL A 548 -4.30 -19.44 12.12
CA VAL A 548 -4.96 -20.14 11.00
C VAL A 548 -5.85 -21.21 11.61
N THR A 549 -7.07 -21.41 11.11
CA THR A 549 -7.93 -22.51 11.57
C THR A 549 -7.33 -23.86 11.24
N SER A 550 -7.66 -24.88 12.04
CA SER A 550 -7.00 -26.19 12.01
C SER A 550 -7.07 -26.90 10.66
N ASP A 551 -8.16 -26.73 9.94
CA ASP A 551 -8.44 -27.25 8.60
C ASP A 551 -7.49 -26.70 7.51
N ALA A 552 -7.01 -25.46 7.69
CA ALA A 552 -6.11 -24.78 6.77
C ALA A 552 -4.64 -24.75 7.24
N ILE A 553 -4.29 -25.42 8.36
CA ILE A 553 -2.89 -25.49 8.80
C ILE A 553 -2.07 -26.33 7.83
N LEU A 554 -1.07 -25.70 7.22
CA LEU A 554 -0.12 -26.34 6.32
C LEU A 554 0.71 -27.41 7.02
N ASP A 555 0.65 -28.66 6.58
CA ASP A 555 1.65 -29.67 6.91
C ASP A 555 2.91 -29.43 6.06
N PRO A 556 4.03 -29.02 6.66
CA PRO A 556 5.25 -28.71 5.93
C PRO A 556 5.91 -29.95 5.28
N THR A 557 5.50 -31.17 5.66
CA THR A 557 6.05 -32.43 5.14
C THR A 557 5.37 -32.82 3.85
N THR A 558 4.03 -32.69 3.80
CA THR A 558 3.23 -33.07 2.63
C THR A 558 2.95 -31.89 1.71
N GLY A 559 3.00 -30.66 2.23
CA GLY A 559 2.65 -29.45 1.48
C GLY A 559 1.15 -29.29 1.26
N THR A 560 0.32 -29.90 2.12
CA THR A 560 -1.14 -29.91 2.02
C THR A 560 -1.76 -29.54 3.36
N CYS A 561 -3.05 -29.26 3.38
CA CYS A 561 -3.91 -29.12 4.55
C CYS A 561 -5.25 -29.84 4.30
N GLU A 562 -6.23 -29.69 5.15
CA GLU A 562 -7.52 -30.40 4.98
C GLU A 562 -8.40 -29.75 3.89
N VAL A 563 -8.13 -28.48 3.52
CA VAL A 563 -8.79 -27.76 2.43
C VAL A 563 -7.90 -27.69 1.18
N LEU A 564 -8.37 -27.03 0.12
CA LEU A 564 -7.56 -26.87 -1.11
C LEU A 564 -6.20 -26.21 -0.80
N GLN A 565 -5.17 -26.64 -1.50
CA GLN A 565 -3.78 -26.23 -1.26
C GLN A 565 -3.58 -24.71 -1.25
N GLU A 566 -4.32 -23.97 -2.07
CA GLU A 566 -4.23 -22.53 -2.16
C GLU A 566 -4.64 -21.79 -0.87
N ALA A 567 -5.49 -22.43 -0.04
CA ALA A 567 -5.92 -21.89 1.25
C ALA A 567 -5.05 -22.34 2.44
N CYS A 568 -4.01 -23.15 2.22
CA CYS A 568 -3.14 -23.60 3.32
C CYS A 568 -2.18 -22.49 3.77
N GLY A 569 -2.07 -22.32 5.08
CA GLY A 569 -1.14 -21.40 5.72
C GLY A 569 -0.58 -21.91 7.02
N SER A 570 0.37 -21.20 7.61
CA SER A 570 0.93 -21.53 8.93
C SER A 570 0.80 -20.33 9.86
N PRO A 571 0.54 -20.55 11.16
CA PRO A 571 0.54 -19.47 12.13
C PRO A 571 1.93 -18.86 12.28
N GLY A 572 1.97 -17.58 12.65
CA GLY A 572 3.19 -16.83 12.93
C GLY A 572 3.00 -15.90 14.12
N ARG A 573 4.03 -15.70 14.92
CA ARG A 573 3.98 -14.75 16.03
C ARG A 573 5.36 -14.26 16.43
N GLY A 574 5.43 -13.04 16.90
CA GLY A 574 6.66 -12.49 17.40
C GLY A 574 6.51 -11.08 17.93
N SER A 575 7.59 -10.55 18.45
CA SER A 575 7.66 -9.18 18.94
C SER A 575 9.09 -8.66 18.92
N TYR A 576 9.23 -7.36 18.83
CA TYR A 576 10.51 -6.68 19.09
C TYR A 576 10.29 -5.38 19.86
N ASN A 577 11.36 -4.82 20.36
CA ASN A 577 11.39 -3.46 20.88
C ASN A 577 12.57 -2.69 20.32
N VAL A 578 12.43 -1.37 20.29
CA VAL A 578 13.49 -0.44 19.90
C VAL A 578 13.61 0.67 20.94
N LYS A 579 14.85 1.08 21.19
CA LYS A 579 15.23 2.23 22.02
C LYS A 579 16.02 3.17 21.15
N GLU A 580 15.64 4.43 21.14
CA GLU A 580 16.26 5.44 20.29
C GLU A 580 16.63 6.68 21.08
N LEU A 581 17.77 7.25 20.74
CA LEU A 581 18.22 8.58 21.15
C LEU A 581 18.61 9.37 19.92
N TYR A 582 18.17 10.62 19.86
CA TYR A 582 18.43 11.46 18.70
C TYR A 582 18.62 12.92 19.08
N ALA A 583 19.35 13.63 18.22
CA ALA A 583 19.57 15.06 18.34
C ALA A 583 19.64 15.70 16.94
N GLU A 584 19.14 16.92 16.83
CA GLU A 584 19.24 17.78 15.66
C GLU A 584 19.64 19.20 16.10
N SER A 585 20.55 19.83 15.36
CA SER A 585 21.01 21.20 15.64
C SER A 585 21.02 22.04 14.39
N LEU A 586 20.36 23.19 14.45
CA LEU A 586 20.40 24.22 13.41
C LEU A 586 21.34 25.33 13.85
N ILE A 587 22.38 25.57 13.06
CA ILE A 587 23.46 26.50 13.34
C ILE A 587 23.45 27.61 12.29
N PRO A 588 23.02 28.82 12.59
CA PRO A 588 23.09 29.94 11.67
C PRO A 588 24.57 30.42 11.57
N LEU A 589 25.15 30.26 10.37
CA LEU A 589 26.57 30.58 10.13
C LEU A 589 26.77 32.01 9.69
N LEU A 590 25.92 32.52 8.77
CA LEU A 590 25.96 33.85 8.22
C LEU A 590 24.55 34.43 8.12
N SER A 591 24.40 35.75 8.36
CA SER A 591 23.14 36.48 8.19
C SER A 591 23.46 37.91 7.72
N GLU A 592 22.71 38.37 6.69
CA GLU A 592 22.80 39.72 6.10
C GLU A 592 24.23 40.11 5.60
N GLU A 593 25.03 39.09 5.24
CA GLU A 593 26.35 39.27 4.63
C GLU A 593 26.29 39.30 3.09
N PRO A 594 27.26 39.93 2.40
CA PRO A 594 27.31 39.83 0.95
C PRO A 594 27.33 38.39 0.49
N TRP A 595 26.40 38.02 -0.43
CA TRP A 595 26.20 36.65 -0.95
C TRP A 595 25.64 35.63 0.05
N ALA A 596 25.25 36.07 1.25
CA ALA A 596 24.65 35.23 2.26
C ALA A 596 23.60 36.02 3.09
N HIS A 597 22.46 36.32 2.48
CA HIS A 597 21.32 36.81 3.23
C HIS A 597 21.02 35.89 4.42
N SER A 598 21.16 34.59 4.25
CA SER A 598 21.28 33.59 5.32
C SER A 598 22.09 32.38 4.88
N LEU A 599 22.85 31.79 5.81
CA LEU A 599 23.50 30.50 5.65
C LEU A 599 23.35 29.71 6.94
N ASN A 600 22.64 28.60 6.89
CA ASN A 600 22.39 27.71 8.02
C ASN A 600 22.97 26.33 7.75
N LEU A 601 23.52 25.71 8.78
CA LEU A 601 23.97 24.31 8.81
C LEU A 601 23.03 23.52 9.73
N ASP A 602 22.45 22.44 9.20
CA ASP A 602 21.61 21.52 9.96
C ASP A 602 22.33 20.18 10.13
N LEU A 603 22.51 19.74 11.37
CA LEU A 603 23.19 18.52 11.74
C LEU A 603 22.26 17.62 12.54
N GLY A 604 22.13 16.36 12.15
CA GLY A 604 21.32 15.38 12.84
C GLY A 604 22.07 14.07 13.12
N ILE A 605 21.74 13.44 14.24
CA ILE A 605 22.23 12.11 14.60
C ILE A 605 21.12 11.33 15.31
N ARG A 606 20.97 10.04 14.98
CA ARG A 606 20.06 9.11 15.64
C ARG A 606 20.73 7.77 15.85
N SER A 607 20.63 7.23 17.05
CA SER A 607 21.04 5.88 17.41
C SER A 607 19.81 5.07 17.80
N SER A 608 19.59 3.95 17.10
CA SER A 608 18.42 3.07 17.26
C SER A 608 18.92 1.67 17.63
N ASP A 609 18.48 1.12 18.76
CA ASP A 609 18.83 -0.20 19.25
C ASP A 609 17.62 -1.13 19.22
N TYR A 610 17.59 -2.01 18.22
CA TYR A 610 16.52 -3.00 18.00
C TYR A 610 16.87 -4.33 18.67
N SER A 611 15.95 -4.91 19.41
CA SER A 611 16.14 -6.21 20.06
C SER A 611 16.43 -7.37 19.09
N THR A 612 16.08 -7.22 17.81
CA THR A 612 16.24 -8.24 16.76
C THR A 612 17.49 -8.08 15.91
N THR A 613 17.93 -6.83 15.68
CA THR A 613 19.01 -6.51 14.72
C THR A 613 20.15 -5.69 15.31
N GLY A 614 20.07 -5.35 16.62
CA GLY A 614 21.07 -4.56 17.33
C GLY A 614 21.05 -3.08 16.97
N THR A 615 22.17 -2.40 17.23
CA THR A 615 22.26 -0.95 17.16
C THR A 615 22.66 -0.45 15.78
N THR A 616 21.96 0.59 15.32
CA THR A 616 22.26 1.35 14.08
C THR A 616 22.34 2.83 14.41
N THR A 617 23.40 3.53 13.95
CA THR A 617 23.56 4.97 14.11
C THR A 617 23.59 5.65 12.75
N ASN A 618 22.79 6.69 12.57
CA ASN A 618 22.63 7.41 11.31
C ASN A 618 22.84 8.91 11.51
N GLY A 619 23.48 9.54 10.56
CA GLY A 619 23.78 10.97 10.57
C GLY A 619 23.19 11.72 9.38
N LYS A 620 22.90 13.00 9.55
CA LYS A 620 22.45 13.97 8.54
C LYS A 620 23.32 15.22 8.59
N ILE A 621 23.65 15.75 7.42
CA ILE A 621 24.22 17.08 7.24
C ILE A 621 23.43 17.77 6.15
N ALA A 622 22.89 18.97 6.45
CA ALA A 622 22.17 19.76 5.47
C ALA A 622 22.60 21.23 5.51
N ILE A 623 22.47 21.90 4.38
CA ILE A 623 22.80 23.31 4.19
C ILE A 623 21.58 24.02 3.62
N GLU A 624 21.25 25.16 4.19
CA GLU A 624 20.31 26.15 3.68
C GLU A 624 21.07 27.45 3.41
N TRP A 625 21.23 27.83 2.16
CA TRP A 625 21.93 29.03 1.75
C TRP A 625 21.02 29.93 0.91
N ARG A 626 20.75 31.12 1.41
CA ARG A 626 20.08 32.19 0.66
C ARG A 626 21.11 33.23 0.27
N PRO A 627 21.67 33.15 -0.95
CA PRO A 627 22.59 34.18 -1.43
C PRO A 627 21.91 35.54 -1.56
N VAL A 628 20.63 35.57 -1.90
CA VAL A 628 19.72 36.71 -1.94
C VAL A 628 18.36 36.26 -1.38
N PRO A 629 17.48 37.19 -0.94
CA PRO A 629 16.20 36.83 -0.33
C PRO A 629 15.30 35.91 -1.17
N ASP A 630 15.37 36.07 -2.51
CA ASP A 630 14.51 35.40 -3.47
C ASP A 630 14.97 33.97 -3.83
N LEU A 631 16.21 33.59 -3.47
CA LEU A 631 16.81 32.33 -3.90
C LEU A 631 17.31 31.54 -2.69
N LEU A 632 16.75 30.33 -2.49
CA LEU A 632 17.29 29.33 -1.57
C LEU A 632 18.01 28.24 -2.35
N VAL A 633 19.26 27.98 -2.01
CA VAL A 633 20.05 26.80 -2.38
C VAL A 633 20.05 25.86 -1.18
N ARG A 634 19.63 24.64 -1.37
CA ARG A 634 19.57 23.63 -0.31
C ARG A 634 20.27 22.35 -0.70
N GLY A 635 20.79 21.64 0.28
CA GLY A 635 21.39 20.33 0.04
C GLY A 635 21.44 19.51 1.30
N THR A 636 21.12 18.22 1.18
CA THR A 636 21.08 17.26 2.28
C THR A 636 21.85 16.00 1.90
N ILE A 637 22.66 15.49 2.82
CA ILE A 637 23.23 14.14 2.78
C ILE A 637 22.84 13.45 4.06
N SER A 638 22.10 12.36 3.95
CA SER A 638 21.63 11.59 5.10
C SER A 638 21.92 10.11 4.94
N GLN A 639 22.25 9.44 6.03
CA GLN A 639 22.22 7.99 6.14
C GLN A 639 20.79 7.55 6.41
N VAL A 640 20.33 6.53 5.70
CA VAL A 640 19.00 5.97 5.84
C VAL A 640 19.09 4.49 6.20
N PHE A 641 18.10 4.00 6.93
CA PHE A 641 18.01 2.59 7.28
C PHE A 641 16.54 2.14 7.43
N ARG A 642 16.34 0.83 7.33
CA ARG A 642 15.08 0.19 7.65
C ARG A 642 15.34 -1.10 8.42
N ALA A 643 14.78 -1.22 9.61
CA ALA A 643 14.75 -2.48 10.35
C ALA A 643 13.71 -3.43 9.74
N PRO A 644 13.90 -4.75 9.81
CA PRO A 644 12.89 -5.73 9.44
C PRO A 644 11.61 -5.49 10.25
N ASN A 645 10.47 -5.53 9.58
CA ASN A 645 9.15 -5.46 10.23
C ASN A 645 8.72 -6.81 10.80
N LEU A 646 7.56 -6.85 11.46
CA LEU A 646 7.06 -8.07 12.09
C LEU A 646 6.76 -9.18 11.07
N ASP A 647 6.22 -8.82 9.90
CA ASP A 647 5.86 -9.77 8.86
C ASP A 647 7.12 -10.42 8.26
N GLU A 648 8.12 -9.61 7.91
CA GLU A 648 9.42 -10.10 7.41
C GLU A 648 10.16 -11.00 8.40
N LEU A 649 9.95 -10.76 9.69
CA LEU A 649 10.56 -11.58 10.75
C LEU A 649 9.76 -12.85 11.04
N TYR A 650 8.43 -12.75 11.16
CA TYR A 650 7.64 -13.78 11.86
C TYR A 650 6.45 -14.34 11.09
N ASP A 651 6.20 -13.92 9.83
CA ASP A 651 5.13 -14.50 9.04
C ASP A 651 5.25 -16.03 8.95
N GLY A 652 4.08 -16.66 9.01
CA GLY A 652 3.94 -18.09 8.76
C GLY A 652 4.24 -18.45 7.31
N ARG A 653 4.24 -19.75 7.02
CA ARG A 653 4.44 -20.23 5.65
C ARG A 653 3.17 -20.07 4.82
N THR A 654 3.36 -19.65 3.57
CA THR A 654 2.33 -19.64 2.53
C THR A 654 2.82 -20.42 1.32
N ILE A 655 1.90 -20.98 0.55
CA ILE A 655 2.22 -21.81 -0.61
C ILE A 655 2.24 -20.98 -1.89
N GLY A 656 3.23 -21.26 -2.75
CA GLY A 656 3.31 -20.76 -4.11
C GLY A 656 3.69 -21.85 -5.09
N GLY A 657 3.50 -21.61 -6.40
CA GLY A 657 3.80 -22.55 -7.46
C GLY A 657 4.50 -21.91 -8.66
N PRO A 658 5.68 -21.27 -8.49
CA PRO A 658 6.38 -20.67 -9.63
C PRO A 658 6.93 -21.71 -10.59
N THR A 659 7.07 -21.32 -11.85
CA THR A 659 7.81 -22.09 -12.85
C THR A 659 9.30 -21.97 -12.56
N LEU A 660 10.01 -23.09 -12.56
CA LEU A 660 11.43 -23.21 -12.29
C LEU A 660 12.18 -23.89 -13.43
N ASN A 661 13.35 -23.34 -13.75
CA ASN A 661 14.34 -24.03 -14.59
C ASN A 661 15.41 -24.65 -13.67
N ASP A 662 15.39 -25.97 -13.53
CA ASP A 662 16.31 -26.67 -12.65
C ASP A 662 17.68 -26.86 -13.34
N PRO A 663 18.76 -26.23 -12.83
CA PRO A 663 20.09 -26.33 -13.46
C PRO A 663 20.71 -27.73 -13.38
N CYS A 664 20.13 -28.64 -12.57
CA CYS A 664 20.58 -30.02 -12.49
C CYS A 664 20.03 -30.92 -13.62
N ALA A 665 19.17 -30.41 -14.49
CA ALA A 665 18.61 -31.18 -15.61
C ALA A 665 19.65 -31.41 -16.70
N GLY A 666 19.69 -32.61 -17.25
CA GLY A 666 20.54 -33.00 -18.41
C GLY A 666 22.03 -33.18 -18.11
N LEU A 667 22.44 -33.14 -16.84
CA LEU A 667 23.85 -33.21 -16.45
C LEU A 667 24.44 -34.59 -16.59
N THR A 668 25.72 -34.69 -17.03
CA THR A 668 26.54 -35.89 -17.02
C THR A 668 26.97 -36.29 -15.62
N ALA A 669 27.48 -37.49 -15.44
CA ALA A 669 28.00 -37.93 -14.13
C ALA A 669 29.14 -37.07 -13.58
N ALA A 670 29.98 -36.51 -14.46
CA ALA A 670 31.08 -35.64 -14.08
C ALA A 670 30.56 -34.26 -13.57
N GLU A 671 29.57 -33.70 -14.26
CA GLU A 671 28.93 -32.43 -13.84
C GLU A 671 28.15 -32.59 -12.57
N LEU A 672 27.41 -33.68 -12.39
CA LEU A 672 26.71 -33.97 -11.13
C LEU A 672 27.67 -34.08 -9.94
N ALA A 673 28.87 -34.68 -10.17
CA ALA A 673 29.89 -34.74 -9.11
C ALA A 673 30.45 -33.37 -8.73
N GLN A 674 30.51 -32.43 -9.68
CA GLN A 674 30.92 -31.05 -9.41
C GLN A 674 29.84 -30.25 -8.62
N HIS A 675 28.58 -30.59 -8.81
CA HIS A 675 27.43 -29.93 -8.17
C HIS A 675 26.67 -30.84 -7.21
N ALA A 676 27.40 -31.77 -6.53
CA ALA A 676 26.80 -32.84 -5.74
C ALA A 676 25.83 -32.36 -4.63
N VAL A 677 26.06 -31.19 -4.06
CA VAL A 677 25.17 -30.61 -3.02
C VAL A 677 23.87 -30.13 -3.64
N ALA A 678 23.94 -29.32 -4.68
CA ALA A 678 22.76 -28.75 -5.36
C ALA A 678 21.92 -29.81 -6.08
N CYS A 679 22.60 -30.82 -6.66
CA CYS A 679 22.00 -31.90 -7.46
C CYS A 679 21.90 -33.23 -6.68
N GLN A 680 21.70 -33.14 -5.37
CA GLN A 680 21.54 -34.32 -4.55
C GLN A 680 20.42 -35.22 -5.06
N SER A 681 20.68 -36.53 -5.14
CA SER A 681 19.74 -37.57 -5.62
C SER A 681 19.31 -37.43 -7.09
N VAL A 682 19.88 -36.51 -7.88
CA VAL A 682 19.55 -36.34 -9.31
C VAL A 682 20.24 -37.43 -10.10
N PRO A 683 19.51 -38.20 -10.95
CA PRO A 683 20.10 -39.21 -11.84
C PRO A 683 20.93 -38.60 -12.97
N VAL A 684 21.88 -39.34 -13.51
CA VAL A 684 22.64 -38.93 -14.69
C VAL A 684 21.70 -38.74 -15.88
N ASN A 685 21.89 -37.64 -16.64
CA ASN A 685 21.03 -37.25 -17.75
C ASN A 685 19.54 -37.13 -17.40
N TRP A 686 19.24 -36.70 -16.17
CA TRP A 686 17.88 -36.48 -15.70
C TRP A 686 17.17 -35.41 -16.54
N ALA A 687 15.94 -35.71 -16.99
CA ALA A 687 15.20 -34.82 -17.88
C ALA A 687 14.64 -33.54 -17.22
N GLY A 688 14.84 -33.36 -15.91
CA GLY A 688 14.26 -32.26 -15.15
C GLY A 688 12.96 -32.66 -14.43
N ASN A 689 12.38 -31.71 -13.71
CA ASN A 689 11.09 -31.92 -13.05
C ASN A 689 10.01 -32.21 -14.07
N PRO A 690 9.17 -33.24 -13.89
CA PRO A 690 8.07 -33.55 -14.82
C PRO A 690 7.07 -32.42 -14.97
N ASN A 691 6.86 -31.62 -13.89
CA ASN A 691 6.15 -30.37 -13.90
C ASN A 691 7.15 -29.23 -13.66
N PRO A 692 7.27 -28.23 -14.54
CA PRO A 692 8.15 -27.09 -14.31
C PRO A 692 7.68 -26.20 -13.17
N GLN A 693 6.41 -26.24 -12.76
CA GLN A 693 5.94 -25.60 -11.55
C GLN A 693 6.40 -26.41 -10.34
N VAL A 694 7.03 -25.72 -9.38
CA VAL A 694 7.48 -26.32 -8.12
C VAL A 694 6.78 -25.67 -6.95
N THR A 695 6.49 -26.46 -5.93
CA THR A 695 5.93 -25.92 -4.68
C THR A 695 6.98 -25.05 -3.98
N THR A 696 6.58 -23.88 -3.56
CA THR A 696 7.40 -22.98 -2.74
C THR A 696 6.70 -22.67 -1.42
N TYR A 697 7.50 -22.48 -0.35
CA TYR A 697 7.04 -22.01 0.94
C TYR A 697 7.64 -20.64 1.21
N SER A 698 6.85 -19.61 0.97
CA SER A 698 7.17 -18.24 1.35
C SER A 698 6.95 -18.04 2.84
N SER A 699 7.83 -17.31 3.52
CA SER A 699 7.69 -17.09 4.97
C SER A 699 8.54 -15.92 5.45
N GLY A 700 8.29 -15.46 6.67
CA GLY A 700 9.24 -14.67 7.43
C GLY A 700 10.53 -15.46 7.74
N ALA A 701 11.59 -14.74 8.11
CA ALA A 701 12.91 -15.34 8.32
C ALA A 701 12.94 -16.38 9.47
N ALA A 702 12.16 -16.15 10.53
CA ALA A 702 12.11 -17.03 11.68
C ALA A 702 11.62 -18.45 11.36
N ALA A 703 10.76 -18.60 10.36
CA ALA A 703 10.22 -19.91 9.95
C ALA A 703 11.30 -20.88 9.42
N VAL A 704 12.44 -20.35 8.99
CA VAL A 704 13.62 -21.12 8.53
C VAL A 704 14.84 -20.95 9.46
N GLY A 705 14.67 -20.28 10.62
CA GLY A 705 15.75 -20.02 11.57
C GLY A 705 16.80 -19.01 11.06
N ALA A 706 16.45 -18.19 10.08
CA ALA A 706 17.32 -17.14 9.55
C ALA A 706 17.21 -15.87 10.40
N SER A 707 18.29 -15.08 10.41
CA SER A 707 18.34 -13.76 11.04
C SER A 707 18.49 -12.69 9.98
N LEU A 708 17.78 -11.58 10.15
CA LEU A 708 17.81 -10.43 9.25
C LEU A 708 18.68 -9.31 9.82
N LYS A 709 19.24 -8.49 8.92
CA LYS A 709 19.93 -7.23 9.21
C LYS A 709 19.08 -6.07 8.74
N PRO A 710 19.27 -4.85 9.28
CA PRO A 710 18.63 -3.67 8.71
C PRO A 710 19.12 -3.41 7.27
N GLU A 711 18.22 -2.96 6.40
CA GLU A 711 18.64 -2.30 5.16
C GLU A 711 19.38 -1.01 5.51
N LYS A 712 20.39 -0.67 4.74
CA LYS A 712 21.20 0.54 4.93
C LYS A 712 21.38 1.28 3.63
N GLY A 713 21.51 2.60 3.73
CA GLY A 713 21.74 3.40 2.53
C GLY A 713 22.10 4.84 2.80
N LYS A 714 22.09 5.60 1.71
CA LYS A 714 22.32 7.05 1.72
C LYS A 714 21.31 7.71 0.81
N SER A 715 20.80 8.87 1.24
CA SER A 715 20.07 9.82 0.42
C SER A 715 20.91 11.08 0.24
N VAL A 716 20.95 11.58 -0.98
CA VAL A 716 21.61 12.84 -1.35
C VAL A 716 20.56 13.66 -2.10
N ASP A 717 20.28 14.84 -1.60
CA ASP A 717 19.32 15.76 -2.18
C ASP A 717 19.99 17.12 -2.37
N PHE A 718 19.74 17.78 -3.51
CA PHE A 718 20.22 19.12 -3.84
C PHE A 718 19.14 19.87 -4.58
N GLY A 719 18.78 21.07 -4.10
CA GLY A 719 17.67 21.82 -4.64
C GLY A 719 17.89 23.32 -4.71
N LEU A 720 17.08 23.95 -5.54
CA LEU A 720 16.96 25.39 -5.71
C LEU A 720 15.49 25.78 -5.55
N VAL A 721 15.20 26.77 -4.68
CA VAL A 721 13.86 27.37 -4.56
C VAL A 721 13.98 28.84 -4.94
N TYR A 722 13.10 29.30 -5.84
CA TYR A 722 13.12 30.68 -6.34
C TYR A 722 11.74 31.32 -6.21
N ASP A 723 11.67 32.37 -5.39
CA ASP A 723 10.48 33.17 -5.07
C ASP A 723 10.68 34.63 -5.46
N PRO A 724 10.59 34.96 -6.79
CA PRO A 724 10.99 36.25 -7.30
C PRO A 724 10.10 37.41 -6.81
N GLN A 725 10.70 38.43 -6.20
CA GLN A 725 9.98 39.66 -5.78
C GLN A 725 9.39 40.42 -6.98
N TRP A 726 9.99 40.31 -8.18
CA TRP A 726 9.49 40.95 -9.39
C TRP A 726 8.24 40.29 -9.98
N LEU A 727 7.92 39.05 -9.57
CA LEU A 727 6.68 38.34 -9.94
C LEU A 727 6.04 37.77 -8.67
N PRO A 728 5.34 38.61 -7.86
CA PRO A 728 4.75 38.18 -6.62
C PRO A 728 3.76 37.04 -6.79
N GLY A 729 3.85 36.06 -5.89
CA GLY A 729 2.98 34.87 -5.92
C GLY A 729 3.50 33.70 -6.73
N LEU A 730 4.63 33.84 -7.43
CA LEU A 730 5.36 32.71 -8.02
C LEU A 730 6.30 32.10 -6.97
N SER A 731 6.25 30.78 -6.83
CA SER A 731 7.26 29.96 -6.13
C SER A 731 7.58 28.76 -7.01
N THR A 732 8.86 28.47 -7.21
CA THR A 732 9.30 27.33 -8.01
C THR A 732 10.49 26.65 -7.37
N SER A 733 10.52 25.30 -7.40
CA SER A 733 11.67 24.52 -6.96
C SER A 733 12.09 23.46 -7.98
N VAL A 734 13.37 23.17 -7.97
CA VAL A 734 13.97 22.03 -8.67
C VAL A 734 14.85 21.30 -7.68
N ASP A 735 14.56 20.03 -7.43
CA ASP A 735 15.27 19.21 -6.48
C ASP A 735 15.81 17.95 -7.17
N PHE A 736 17.12 17.79 -7.21
CA PHE A 736 17.82 16.56 -7.61
C PHE A 736 17.94 15.64 -6.41
N TRP A 737 17.67 14.34 -6.60
CA TRP A 737 17.80 13.35 -5.56
C TRP A 737 18.48 12.06 -6.04
N HIS A 738 19.19 11.42 -5.13
CA HIS A 738 19.82 10.12 -5.32
C HIS A 738 19.73 9.30 -4.04
N ILE A 739 19.17 8.08 -4.15
CA ILE A 739 19.03 7.12 -3.05
C ILE A 739 19.76 5.83 -3.44
N TYR A 740 20.60 5.33 -2.55
CA TYR A 740 21.30 4.05 -2.70
C TYR A 740 21.08 3.19 -1.46
N LEU A 741 20.68 1.92 -1.66
CA LEU A 741 20.34 0.94 -0.62
C LEU A 741 21.13 -0.33 -0.84
N THR A 742 21.52 -0.97 0.27
CA THR A 742 22.16 -2.29 0.35
C THR A 742 21.42 -3.17 1.34
N ASP A 743 21.71 -4.46 1.31
CA ASP A 743 21.11 -5.45 2.21
C ASP A 743 19.58 -5.42 2.16
N LEU A 744 18.98 -5.28 0.96
CA LEU A 744 17.53 -5.19 0.81
C LEU A 744 16.84 -6.40 1.45
N LEU A 745 15.82 -6.12 2.24
CA LEU A 745 14.91 -7.14 2.74
C LEU A 745 13.95 -7.53 1.62
N THR A 746 14.10 -8.74 1.14
CA THR A 746 13.33 -9.25 0.00
C THR A 746 13.04 -10.74 0.17
N GLN A 747 11.90 -11.18 -0.33
CA GLN A 747 11.61 -12.58 -0.45
C GLN A 747 12.46 -13.19 -1.57
N ILE A 748 13.29 -14.17 -1.25
CA ILE A 748 14.15 -14.81 -2.24
C ILE A 748 13.30 -15.65 -3.22
N THR A 749 13.59 -15.56 -4.52
CA THR A 749 12.88 -16.39 -5.51
C THR A 749 13.40 -17.82 -5.55
N ALA A 750 12.55 -18.77 -5.92
CA ALA A 750 12.96 -20.17 -6.07
C ALA A 750 14.10 -20.36 -7.08
N GLN A 751 14.07 -19.59 -8.19
CA GLN A 751 15.15 -19.63 -9.19
C GLN A 751 16.48 -19.16 -8.60
N THR A 752 16.46 -18.04 -7.84
CA THR A 752 17.68 -17.55 -7.17
C THR A 752 18.24 -18.58 -6.19
N VAL A 753 17.38 -19.29 -5.46
CA VAL A 753 17.80 -20.35 -4.53
C VAL A 753 18.55 -21.48 -5.25
N VAL A 754 17.97 -22.04 -6.33
CA VAL A 754 18.61 -23.16 -7.04
C VAL A 754 19.86 -22.72 -7.78
N ASP A 755 19.87 -21.56 -8.43
CA ASP A 755 21.02 -21.05 -9.17
C ASP A 755 22.20 -20.76 -8.25
N SER A 756 21.93 -20.14 -7.08
CA SER A 756 22.98 -19.84 -6.09
C SER A 756 23.57 -21.12 -5.50
N CYS A 757 22.73 -22.12 -5.21
CA CYS A 757 23.21 -23.41 -4.71
C CYS A 757 24.00 -24.18 -5.77
N TYR A 758 23.54 -24.15 -7.02
CA TYR A 758 24.24 -24.78 -8.14
C TYR A 758 25.61 -24.16 -8.39
N ALA A 759 25.68 -22.83 -8.36
CA ALA A 759 26.93 -22.10 -8.58
C ALA A 759 27.94 -22.29 -7.42
N ASN A 760 27.45 -22.42 -6.19
CA ASN A 760 28.27 -22.58 -4.98
C ASN A 760 27.57 -23.54 -4.01
N GLY A 761 28.04 -24.78 -3.93
CA GLY A 761 27.49 -25.80 -3.03
C GLY A 761 27.54 -25.48 -1.54
N ASP A 762 28.36 -24.51 -1.14
CA ASP A 762 28.43 -23.99 0.23
C ASP A 762 27.44 -22.82 0.48
N SER A 763 26.64 -22.47 -0.51
CA SER A 763 25.61 -21.44 -0.37
C SER A 763 24.62 -21.81 0.75
N PRO A 764 24.26 -20.89 1.65
CA PRO A 764 23.25 -21.13 2.69
C PRO A 764 21.90 -21.52 2.10
N TYR A 765 21.62 -21.12 0.85
CA TYR A 765 20.37 -21.41 0.15
C TYR A 765 20.22 -22.87 -0.26
N CYS A 766 21.30 -23.68 -0.24
CA CYS A 766 21.21 -25.12 -0.51
C CYS A 766 20.29 -25.85 0.47
N SER A 767 20.24 -25.39 1.72
CA SER A 767 19.35 -25.93 2.76
C SER A 767 17.85 -25.65 2.50
N TYR A 768 17.52 -24.71 1.60
CA TYR A 768 16.14 -24.38 1.24
C TYR A 768 15.56 -25.29 0.16
N ILE A 769 16.39 -26.12 -0.50
CA ILE A 769 15.97 -27.04 -1.57
C ILE A 769 15.71 -28.41 -0.94
N ASN A 770 14.47 -28.90 -1.11
CA ASN A 770 14.13 -30.26 -0.71
C ASN A 770 13.91 -31.12 -1.96
N ARG A 771 14.73 -32.16 -2.16
CA ARG A 771 14.64 -33.08 -3.28
C ARG A 771 14.23 -34.47 -2.83
N ILE A 772 13.50 -35.17 -3.69
CA ILE A 772 13.11 -36.56 -3.49
C ILE A 772 14.36 -37.44 -3.55
N GLY A 773 14.50 -38.34 -2.58
CA GLY A 773 15.66 -39.23 -2.44
C GLY A 773 15.76 -40.30 -3.53
N THR A 774 16.93 -40.92 -3.64
CA THR A 774 17.28 -41.91 -4.67
C THR A 774 16.42 -43.18 -4.65
N ASN A 775 15.78 -43.50 -3.54
CA ASN A 775 14.96 -44.70 -3.40
C ASN A 775 13.47 -44.52 -3.75
N SER A 776 13.14 -43.42 -4.40
CA SER A 776 11.78 -43.11 -4.84
C SER A 776 11.62 -43.31 -6.34
N GLN A 777 10.38 -43.18 -6.83
CA GLN A 777 10.07 -43.33 -8.28
C GLN A 777 10.52 -42.12 -9.10
N ASN A 778 10.69 -40.95 -8.46
CA ASN A 778 11.13 -39.73 -9.13
C ASN A 778 12.36 -39.13 -8.39
N PRO A 779 13.51 -39.84 -8.36
CA PRO A 779 14.68 -39.38 -7.65
C PRO A 779 15.18 -38.05 -8.22
N GLY A 780 15.59 -37.14 -7.34
CA GLY A 780 16.13 -35.86 -7.73
C GLY A 780 15.09 -34.76 -8.02
N GLN A 781 13.82 -35.11 -8.13
CA GLN A 781 12.75 -34.13 -8.30
C GLN A 781 12.70 -33.19 -7.07
N ILE A 782 12.52 -31.90 -7.31
CA ILE A 782 12.29 -30.92 -6.23
C ILE A 782 10.90 -31.16 -5.67
N LEU A 783 10.81 -31.41 -4.37
CA LEU A 783 9.56 -31.54 -3.64
C LEU A 783 9.03 -30.16 -3.28
N TYR A 784 9.87 -29.31 -2.70
CA TYR A 784 9.58 -27.91 -2.45
C TYR A 784 10.87 -27.09 -2.30
N ILE A 785 10.72 -25.78 -2.40
CA ILE A 785 11.78 -24.79 -2.11
C ILE A 785 11.26 -23.81 -1.06
N ALA A 786 12.01 -23.63 0.04
CA ALA A 786 11.73 -22.54 0.96
C ALA A 786 12.19 -21.21 0.35
N THR A 787 11.32 -20.21 0.38
CA THR A 787 11.59 -18.86 -0.12
C THR A 787 11.31 -17.81 0.96
N PRO A 788 12.12 -17.82 2.05
CA PRO A 788 11.96 -16.88 3.15
C PRO A 788 12.36 -15.46 2.74
N VAL A 789 12.04 -14.49 3.60
CA VAL A 789 12.66 -13.17 3.55
C VAL A 789 14.14 -13.25 3.94
N VAL A 790 14.99 -12.61 3.15
CA VAL A 790 16.45 -12.57 3.33
C VAL A 790 16.98 -11.16 3.04
N ASN A 791 18.18 -10.84 3.50
CA ASN A 791 18.92 -9.66 3.06
C ASN A 791 19.64 -9.97 1.73
N LEU A 792 19.07 -9.53 0.62
CA LEU A 792 19.63 -9.76 -0.70
C LEU A 792 19.27 -8.61 -1.65
N GLY A 793 20.26 -8.12 -2.36
CA GLY A 793 20.07 -7.10 -3.38
C GLY A 793 20.55 -5.72 -2.98
N ASN A 794 20.81 -4.92 -4.02
CA ASN A 794 21.10 -3.49 -3.94
C ASN A 794 20.17 -2.73 -4.85
N LEU A 795 19.76 -1.54 -4.42
CA LEU A 795 18.91 -0.66 -5.21
C LEU A 795 19.49 0.74 -5.24
N SER A 796 19.52 1.37 -6.43
CA SER A 796 19.82 2.79 -6.54
C SER A 796 18.85 3.48 -7.46
N THR A 797 18.36 4.63 -7.04
CA THR A 797 17.45 5.45 -7.85
C THR A 797 17.86 6.91 -7.83
N THR A 798 17.73 7.57 -8.98
CA THR A 798 18.15 8.95 -9.20
C THR A 798 17.07 9.67 -9.99
N GLY A 799 16.76 10.90 -9.61
CA GLY A 799 15.75 11.68 -10.32
C GLY A 799 15.79 13.17 -10.01
N ILE A 800 14.78 13.85 -10.54
CA ILE A 800 14.56 15.28 -10.37
C ILE A 800 13.07 15.49 -10.08
N ASP A 801 12.77 16.26 -9.03
CA ASP A 801 11.45 16.78 -8.78
C ASP A 801 11.40 18.26 -9.14
N TYR A 802 10.32 18.69 -9.81
CA TYR A 802 10.06 20.07 -10.16
C TYR A 802 8.68 20.48 -9.65
N THR A 803 8.64 21.59 -8.91
CA THR A 803 7.40 22.16 -8.38
C THR A 803 7.28 23.61 -8.82
N LEU A 804 6.09 24.01 -9.25
CA LEU A 804 5.74 25.39 -9.52
C LEU A 804 4.39 25.68 -8.90
N ASN A 805 4.32 26.75 -8.11
CA ASN A 805 3.10 27.32 -7.56
C ASN A 805 3.03 28.80 -7.98
N TYR A 806 1.92 29.21 -8.56
CA TYR A 806 1.71 30.59 -8.94
C TYR A 806 0.32 31.07 -8.51
N LYS A 807 0.28 31.90 -7.50
CA LYS A 807 -0.91 32.68 -7.16
C LYS A 807 -0.90 33.92 -8.03
N ILE A 808 -1.70 33.91 -9.09
CA ILE A 808 -1.77 35.02 -10.05
C ILE A 808 -2.27 36.26 -9.30
N PRO A 809 -1.52 37.39 -9.34
CA PRO A 809 -1.99 38.63 -8.71
C PRO A 809 -3.35 39.03 -9.26
N HIS A 810 -4.22 39.52 -8.38
CA HIS A 810 -5.57 39.94 -8.76
C HIS A 810 -5.51 40.96 -9.91
N PHE A 811 -6.33 40.78 -10.93
CA PHE A 811 -6.41 41.65 -12.09
C PHE A 811 -7.87 41.82 -12.52
N ASN A 812 -8.14 42.92 -13.25
CA ASN A 812 -9.45 43.18 -13.84
C ASN A 812 -9.34 43.18 -15.38
N ILE A 813 -10.35 42.68 -16.05
CA ILE A 813 -10.53 42.77 -17.50
C ILE A 813 -11.52 43.87 -17.78
N GLY A 814 -11.03 45.09 -17.98
CA GLY A 814 -11.88 46.28 -18.04
C GLY A 814 -12.57 46.54 -16.70
N SER A 815 -13.90 46.48 -16.68
CA SER A 815 -14.71 46.60 -15.45
C SER A 815 -15.12 45.26 -14.84
N VAL A 816 -14.69 44.17 -15.42
CA VAL A 816 -15.05 42.81 -14.97
C VAL A 816 -13.95 42.27 -14.09
N ASP A 817 -14.31 41.82 -12.87
CA ASP A 817 -13.49 41.01 -12.02
C ASP A 817 -13.58 39.55 -12.44
N PRO A 818 -12.51 38.93 -12.99
CA PRO A 818 -12.53 37.53 -13.39
C PRO A 818 -12.31 36.55 -12.22
N GLY A 819 -12.12 37.05 -10.98
CA GLY A 819 -11.78 36.27 -9.81
C GLY A 819 -10.28 35.97 -9.66
N ASP A 820 -9.95 35.16 -8.68
CA ASP A 820 -8.59 34.79 -8.32
C ASP A 820 -8.20 33.45 -8.93
N PHE A 821 -6.95 33.36 -9.39
CA PHE A 821 -6.41 32.15 -10.01
C PHE A 821 -5.16 31.67 -9.27
N LYS A 822 -5.08 30.35 -9.06
CA LYS A 822 -3.87 29.68 -8.56
C LYS A 822 -3.52 28.50 -9.47
N ALA A 823 -2.34 28.54 -10.06
CA ALA A 823 -1.81 27.45 -10.87
C ALA A 823 -0.74 26.68 -10.07
N SER A 824 -0.70 25.37 -10.22
CA SER A 824 0.35 24.51 -9.68
C SER A 824 0.77 23.44 -10.68
N LEU A 825 2.05 23.07 -10.67
CA LEU A 825 2.60 21.97 -11.44
C LEU A 825 3.59 21.22 -10.55
N ASN A 826 3.34 19.94 -10.37
CA ASN A 826 4.26 19.00 -9.74
C ASN A 826 4.72 17.99 -10.78
N THR A 827 6.01 17.71 -10.84
CA THR A 827 6.59 16.81 -11.84
C THR A 827 7.72 16.00 -11.20
N THR A 828 7.74 14.70 -11.46
CA THR A 828 8.84 13.81 -11.07
C THR A 828 9.43 13.17 -12.31
N TYR A 829 10.75 13.23 -12.45
CA TYR A 829 11.54 12.55 -13.46
C TYR A 829 12.47 11.53 -12.80
N ILE A 830 12.33 10.24 -13.15
CA ILE A 830 13.22 9.16 -12.72
C ILE A 830 14.24 8.90 -13.83
N ALA A 831 15.48 9.26 -13.59
CA ALA A 831 16.59 9.07 -14.52
C ALA A 831 17.06 7.61 -14.54
N THR A 832 17.27 7.04 -13.36
CA THR A 832 17.67 5.64 -13.18
C THR A 832 16.92 5.01 -12.03
N TYR A 833 16.66 3.70 -12.15
CA TYR A 833 16.15 2.83 -11.10
C TYR A 833 16.84 1.49 -11.26
N ASN A 834 18.03 1.36 -10.70
CA ASN A 834 18.91 0.21 -10.84
C ASN A 834 18.69 -0.76 -9.69
N ASN A 835 18.39 -2.01 -10.01
CA ASN A 835 18.34 -3.10 -9.03
C ASN A 835 19.32 -4.19 -9.42
N ASP A 836 20.12 -4.61 -8.47
CA ASP A 836 20.93 -5.82 -8.50
C ASP A 836 20.31 -6.80 -7.50
N ALA A 837 19.58 -7.78 -7.99
CA ALA A 837 18.81 -8.70 -7.15
C ALA A 837 19.69 -9.70 -6.37
N SER A 838 20.93 -9.93 -6.82
CA SER A 838 21.82 -10.95 -6.23
C SER A 838 23.30 -10.53 -6.29
N PRO A 839 23.67 -9.40 -5.64
CA PRO A 839 25.02 -8.87 -5.71
C PRO A 839 26.08 -9.86 -5.23
N GLY A 840 27.15 -9.98 -6.02
CA GLY A 840 28.24 -10.89 -5.72
C GLY A 840 27.98 -12.36 -6.02
N GLN A 841 26.80 -12.72 -6.54
CA GLN A 841 26.50 -14.07 -7.00
C GLN A 841 26.91 -14.24 -8.48
N PRO A 842 27.26 -15.44 -8.91
CA PRO A 842 27.50 -15.72 -10.33
C PRO A 842 26.27 -15.39 -11.18
N GLY A 843 26.47 -14.62 -12.25
CA GLY A 843 25.39 -14.19 -13.11
C GLY A 843 24.59 -12.98 -12.64
N ALA A 844 24.98 -12.36 -11.52
CA ALA A 844 24.38 -11.10 -11.04
C ALA A 844 24.43 -10.02 -12.12
N GLN A 845 23.32 -9.33 -12.33
CA GLN A 845 23.20 -8.22 -13.28
C GLN A 845 22.45 -7.06 -12.63
N THR A 846 22.96 -5.87 -12.84
CA THR A 846 22.24 -4.65 -12.51
C THR A 846 21.30 -4.28 -13.65
N ILE A 847 20.00 -4.28 -13.38
CA ILE A 847 18.98 -3.94 -14.36
C ILE A 847 18.42 -2.55 -14.03
N ASN A 848 18.32 -1.69 -15.05
CA ASN A 848 17.69 -0.38 -14.92
C ASN A 848 16.21 -0.46 -15.29
N TYR A 849 15.35 -0.32 -14.30
CA TYR A 849 13.90 -0.38 -14.44
C TYR A 849 13.24 0.98 -14.74
N ALA A 850 13.98 2.08 -14.83
CA ALA A 850 13.40 3.39 -15.18
C ALA A 850 12.79 3.37 -16.58
N GLY A 851 11.52 3.74 -16.69
CA GLY A 851 10.74 3.67 -17.94
C GLY A 851 10.16 2.30 -18.23
N THR A 852 10.05 1.42 -17.21
CA THR A 852 9.50 0.07 -17.38
C THR A 852 8.37 -0.23 -16.39
N TYR A 853 7.60 -1.25 -16.73
CA TYR A 853 6.66 -1.91 -15.83
C TYR A 853 7.15 -3.34 -15.56
N THR A 854 7.11 -3.75 -14.30
CA THR A 854 7.31 -5.14 -13.88
C THR A 854 6.32 -5.48 -12.78
N GLN A 855 5.99 -6.75 -12.60
CA GLN A 855 5.14 -7.17 -11.48
C GLN A 855 5.80 -6.88 -10.12
N GLN A 856 7.13 -6.99 -10.04
CA GLN A 856 7.90 -6.80 -8.79
C GLN A 856 7.93 -5.33 -8.34
N PHE A 857 8.22 -4.40 -9.26
CA PHE A 857 8.40 -2.97 -8.92
C PHE A 857 7.20 -2.10 -9.32
N GLY A 858 6.23 -2.67 -10.05
CA GLY A 858 5.12 -1.91 -10.62
C GLY A 858 5.58 -0.94 -11.70
N ASN A 859 4.99 0.21 -11.75
CA ASN A 859 5.19 1.23 -12.77
C ASN A 859 6.26 2.24 -12.36
N ILE A 860 7.45 2.13 -12.92
CA ILE A 860 8.58 3.06 -12.73
C ILE A 860 8.69 3.99 -13.96
N THR A 861 7.64 4.75 -14.22
CA THR A 861 7.59 5.70 -15.35
C THR A 861 8.63 6.80 -15.19
N ARG A 862 9.35 7.15 -16.28
CA ARG A 862 10.35 8.24 -16.24
C ARG A 862 9.76 9.60 -15.92
N TRP A 863 8.60 9.95 -16.50
CA TRP A 863 7.94 11.22 -16.29
C TRP A 863 6.52 11.05 -15.77
N ARG A 864 6.24 11.70 -14.66
CA ARG A 864 4.88 11.94 -14.17
C ARG A 864 4.72 13.42 -13.87
N ALA A 865 3.55 13.97 -14.20
CA ALA A 865 3.25 15.37 -13.92
C ALA A 865 1.77 15.53 -13.55
N THR A 866 1.51 16.42 -12.60
CA THR A 866 0.16 16.85 -12.24
C THR A 866 0.12 18.38 -12.25
N ALA A 867 -0.68 18.94 -13.17
CA ALA A 867 -0.93 20.36 -13.26
C ALA A 867 -2.35 20.67 -12.79
N THR A 868 -2.51 21.71 -11.96
CA THR A 868 -3.81 22.12 -11.42
C THR A 868 -3.99 23.61 -11.61
N LEU A 869 -5.18 24.03 -12.09
CA LEU A 869 -5.61 25.40 -12.14
C LEU A 869 -6.87 25.55 -11.28
N ASN A 870 -6.77 26.33 -10.24
CA ASN A 870 -7.87 26.70 -9.35
C ASN A 870 -8.36 28.12 -9.70
N TRP A 871 -9.67 28.31 -9.68
CA TRP A 871 -10.35 29.56 -9.88
C TRP A 871 -11.36 29.81 -8.76
N LEU A 872 -11.41 31.03 -8.26
CA LEU A 872 -12.33 31.46 -7.21
C LEU A 872 -12.93 32.83 -7.59
N MET A 873 -14.26 32.95 -7.62
CA MET A 873 -14.96 34.18 -7.91
C MET A 873 -16.24 34.28 -7.07
N GLY A 874 -16.21 35.10 -6.02
CA GLY A 874 -17.32 35.21 -5.08
C GLY A 874 -17.67 33.86 -4.45
N ASN A 875 -18.88 33.36 -4.72
CA ASN A 875 -19.34 32.06 -4.21
C ASN A 875 -19.00 30.89 -5.13
N TRP A 876 -18.43 31.15 -6.30
CA TRP A 876 -18.03 30.11 -7.26
C TRP A 876 -16.59 29.69 -7.05
N SER A 877 -16.33 28.43 -7.27
CA SER A 877 -14.97 27.88 -7.38
C SER A 877 -14.93 26.85 -8.50
N ALA A 878 -13.81 26.76 -9.20
CA ALA A 878 -13.57 25.69 -10.15
C ALA A 878 -12.12 25.22 -10.07
N GLN A 879 -11.92 23.95 -10.41
CA GLN A 879 -10.60 23.35 -10.53
C GLN A 879 -10.53 22.57 -11.85
N TRP A 880 -9.43 22.75 -12.55
CA TRP A 880 -9.03 21.90 -13.67
C TRP A 880 -7.73 21.20 -13.31
N GLN A 881 -7.69 19.87 -13.44
CA GLN A 881 -6.50 19.07 -13.19
C GLN A 881 -6.13 18.28 -14.45
N THR A 882 -4.85 18.26 -14.77
CA THR A 882 -4.25 17.44 -15.83
C THR A 882 -3.18 16.55 -15.21
N ARG A 883 -3.32 15.23 -15.34
CA ARG A 883 -2.35 14.23 -14.88
C ARG A 883 -1.73 13.53 -16.09
N TYR A 884 -0.42 13.62 -16.23
CA TYR A 884 0.36 13.00 -17.30
C TYR A 884 1.22 11.86 -16.78
N ILE A 885 1.20 10.73 -17.48
CA ILE A 885 2.00 9.55 -17.24
C ILE A 885 2.69 9.19 -18.56
N ASN A 886 4.02 9.18 -18.57
CA ASN A 886 4.79 8.92 -19.78
C ASN A 886 4.64 7.46 -20.25
N HIS A 887 5.06 7.21 -21.49
CA HIS A 887 5.17 5.85 -22.03
C HIS A 887 6.19 5.02 -21.23
N LEU A 888 6.02 3.72 -21.24
CA LEU A 888 6.96 2.77 -20.67
C LEU A 888 6.95 1.45 -21.45
N THR A 889 7.87 0.57 -21.08
CA THR A 889 8.01 -0.75 -21.67
C THR A 889 7.65 -1.80 -20.62
N ASN A 890 6.79 -2.75 -20.97
CA ASN A 890 6.54 -3.91 -20.13
C ASN A 890 7.75 -4.85 -20.21
N LEU A 891 8.51 -4.99 -19.11
CA LEU A 891 9.56 -5.98 -18.93
C LEU A 891 8.98 -7.16 -18.18
N ASN A 892 8.73 -8.25 -18.85
CA ASN A 892 8.33 -9.46 -18.17
C ASN A 892 9.47 -10.46 -18.10
N ALA A 893 9.43 -11.33 -17.08
CA ALA A 893 10.39 -12.41 -16.87
C ALA A 893 10.46 -13.39 -18.06
N ASP A 894 9.41 -13.48 -18.88
CA ASP A 894 9.37 -14.24 -20.13
C ASP A 894 9.77 -13.40 -21.35
N ALA A 895 10.89 -12.72 -21.26
CA ALA A 895 11.45 -11.92 -22.37
C ALA A 895 11.71 -12.71 -23.67
N VAL A 896 11.65 -14.03 -23.64
CA VAL A 896 11.78 -14.91 -24.81
C VAL A 896 10.52 -14.92 -25.68
N THR A 897 9.32 -14.73 -25.08
CA THR A 897 8.05 -14.77 -25.80
C THR A 897 7.39 -13.42 -25.99
N LEU A 898 7.79 -12.43 -25.22
CA LEU A 898 7.15 -11.12 -25.12
C LEU A 898 8.19 -10.02 -25.28
N ALA A 899 8.61 -9.83 -26.52
CA ALA A 899 9.42 -8.67 -26.86
C ALA A 899 8.77 -7.40 -26.26
N ASN A 900 9.44 -6.77 -25.32
CA ASN A 900 9.25 -5.44 -24.78
C ASN A 900 8.02 -4.70 -25.32
N ALA A 901 6.82 -5.05 -24.82
CA ALA A 901 5.59 -4.44 -25.33
C ALA A 901 5.50 -2.98 -24.86
N PRO A 902 5.41 -2.01 -25.78
CA PRO A 902 5.31 -0.62 -25.39
C PRO A 902 3.94 -0.33 -24.81
N MET A 903 3.92 0.42 -23.71
CA MET A 903 2.72 0.99 -23.11
C MET A 903 2.69 2.50 -23.41
N ALA A 904 1.60 2.96 -24.02
CA ALA A 904 1.48 4.34 -24.47
C ALA A 904 1.41 5.33 -23.29
N ALA A 905 1.88 6.56 -23.52
CA ALA A 905 1.66 7.66 -22.59
C ALA A 905 0.16 8.00 -22.47
N VAL A 906 -0.26 8.39 -21.27
CA VAL A 906 -1.67 8.74 -20.98
C VAL A 906 -1.74 10.11 -20.30
N THR A 907 -2.75 10.89 -20.70
CA THR A 907 -3.11 12.15 -20.05
C THR A 907 -4.56 12.08 -19.62
N TYR A 908 -4.80 12.18 -18.31
CA TYR A 908 -6.12 12.28 -17.72
C TYR A 908 -6.44 13.74 -17.41
N GLN A 909 -7.70 14.12 -17.56
CA GLN A 909 -8.18 15.45 -17.22
C GLN A 909 -9.43 15.33 -16.36
N SER A 910 -9.46 16.12 -15.30
CA SER A 910 -10.57 16.19 -14.34
C SER A 910 -10.98 17.64 -14.13
N MET A 911 -12.24 17.86 -13.85
CA MET A 911 -12.81 19.17 -13.57
C MET A 911 -13.75 19.10 -12.38
N GLN A 912 -13.70 20.12 -11.54
CA GLN A 912 -14.63 20.36 -10.43
C GLN A 912 -15.23 21.77 -10.58
N LEU A 913 -16.50 21.91 -10.21
CA LEU A 913 -17.21 23.17 -10.09
C LEU A 913 -17.95 23.21 -8.75
N GLY A 914 -17.71 24.23 -7.94
CA GLY A 914 -18.32 24.43 -6.63
C GLY A 914 -19.11 25.72 -6.56
N TYR A 915 -20.21 25.71 -5.79
CA TYR A 915 -21.00 26.89 -5.49
C TYR A 915 -21.40 26.91 -4.02
N ALA A 916 -21.03 28.00 -3.31
CA ALA A 916 -21.47 28.24 -1.94
C ALA A 916 -22.81 28.99 -1.94
N VAL A 917 -23.77 28.50 -1.17
CA VAL A 917 -25.10 29.11 -0.97
C VAL A 917 -25.17 29.68 0.45
N PRO A 918 -24.78 30.95 0.69
CA PRO A 918 -24.56 31.46 2.04
C PRO A 918 -25.80 31.43 2.94
N PHE A 919 -26.98 31.65 2.40
CA PHE A 919 -28.22 31.75 3.19
C PHE A 919 -28.69 30.41 3.79
N ILE A 920 -28.19 29.26 3.27
CA ILE A 920 -28.40 27.93 3.85
C ILE A 920 -27.11 27.31 4.36
N HIS A 921 -26.03 28.07 4.44
CA HIS A 921 -24.70 27.67 4.87
C HIS A 921 -24.19 26.38 4.17
N THR A 922 -24.59 26.18 2.90
CA THR A 922 -24.33 24.96 2.15
C THR A 922 -23.45 25.25 0.95
N ARG A 923 -22.48 24.38 0.70
CA ARG A 923 -21.67 24.33 -0.50
C ARG A 923 -22.01 23.06 -1.28
N PHE A 924 -22.18 23.20 -2.60
CA PHE A 924 -22.32 22.10 -3.54
C PHE A 924 -21.10 22.05 -4.43
N ASP A 925 -20.53 20.85 -4.58
CA ASP A 925 -19.42 20.57 -5.49
C ASP A 925 -19.83 19.45 -6.45
N PHE A 926 -19.52 19.63 -7.74
CA PHE A 926 -19.74 18.64 -8.79
C PHE A 926 -18.43 18.45 -9.55
N GLY A 927 -18.10 17.22 -9.86
CA GLY A 927 -16.88 16.93 -10.58
C GLY A 927 -17.01 15.81 -11.60
N VAL A 928 -16.08 15.81 -12.53
CA VAL A 928 -15.93 14.76 -13.53
C VAL A 928 -14.45 14.39 -13.62
N ASP A 929 -14.14 13.16 -13.25
CA ASP A 929 -12.81 12.58 -13.45
C ASP A 929 -12.72 11.93 -14.82
N ASN A 930 -11.50 11.93 -15.38
CA ASN A 930 -11.24 11.35 -16.69
C ASN A 930 -12.27 11.79 -17.76
N ILE A 931 -12.43 13.08 -17.92
CA ILE A 931 -13.46 13.73 -18.78
C ILE A 931 -13.51 13.12 -20.18
N PHE A 932 -12.36 12.77 -20.75
CA PHE A 932 -12.25 12.24 -22.12
C PHE A 932 -12.38 10.71 -22.17
N ASN A 933 -12.72 10.06 -21.06
CA ASN A 933 -12.89 8.60 -20.96
C ASN A 933 -11.69 7.82 -21.52
N LYS A 934 -10.47 8.28 -21.17
CA LYS A 934 -9.24 7.60 -21.57
C LYS A 934 -9.16 6.24 -20.92
N ILE A 935 -8.96 5.21 -21.72
CA ILE A 935 -8.72 3.85 -21.24
C ILE A 935 -7.24 3.69 -20.86
N PRO A 936 -6.93 2.83 -19.87
CA PRO A 936 -5.55 2.51 -19.52
C PRO A 936 -4.82 1.79 -20.65
N PRO A 937 -3.49 1.93 -20.77
CA PRO A 937 -2.70 1.16 -21.72
C PRO A 937 -2.70 -0.32 -21.33
N LEU A 938 -2.73 -1.19 -22.35
CA LEU A 938 -2.79 -2.64 -22.15
C LEU A 938 -1.42 -3.22 -21.78
N ILE A 939 -1.44 -4.17 -20.87
CA ILE A 939 -0.34 -5.04 -20.53
C ILE A 939 -0.73 -6.46 -20.94
N TYR A 940 0.03 -7.04 -21.85
CA TYR A 940 -0.21 -8.39 -22.32
C TYR A 940 0.63 -9.35 -21.50
N GLN A 941 0.05 -9.95 -20.44
CA GLN A 941 0.90 -10.76 -19.59
C GLN A 941 0.23 -11.75 -18.68
N ASN A 942 0.95 -12.83 -18.45
CA ASN A 942 0.71 -13.79 -17.40
C ASN A 942 0.73 -13.09 -16.03
N GLY A 943 -0.29 -13.31 -15.21
CA GLY A 943 -0.34 -12.85 -13.84
C GLY A 943 -1.07 -11.53 -13.62
N LEU A 944 -1.48 -10.80 -14.69
CA LEU A 944 -2.36 -9.65 -14.56
C LEU A 944 -3.73 -9.98 -15.14
N ASN A 945 -4.67 -10.33 -14.29
CA ASN A 945 -6.01 -10.72 -14.70
C ASN A 945 -6.78 -9.60 -15.39
N TYR A 946 -6.32 -8.34 -15.28
CA TYR A 946 -7.03 -7.16 -15.76
C TYR A 946 -6.46 -6.59 -17.07
N ASN A 947 -5.34 -7.09 -17.56
CA ASN A 947 -4.62 -6.57 -18.72
C ASN A 947 -4.17 -5.10 -18.59
N VAL A 948 -4.13 -4.55 -17.40
CA VAL A 948 -3.76 -3.16 -17.11
C VAL A 948 -3.07 -3.06 -15.75
N ASP A 949 -2.30 -2.01 -15.53
CA ASP A 949 -1.78 -1.66 -14.22
C ASP A 949 -2.82 -0.82 -13.46
N THR A 950 -3.55 -1.46 -12.57
CA THR A 950 -4.61 -0.83 -11.76
C THR A 950 -4.07 0.11 -10.69
N ALA A 951 -2.78 -0.01 -10.30
CA ALA A 951 -2.14 0.85 -9.31
C ALA A 951 -1.85 2.26 -9.85
N THR A 952 -1.71 2.41 -11.17
CA THR A 952 -1.30 3.67 -11.80
C THR A 952 -2.38 4.32 -12.64
N TYR A 953 -3.21 3.53 -13.33
CA TYR A 953 -4.15 4.03 -14.33
C TYR A 953 -5.61 3.96 -13.89
N ASP A 954 -6.43 4.89 -14.41
CA ASP A 954 -7.86 4.95 -14.10
C ASP A 954 -8.62 3.82 -14.81
N THR A 955 -9.09 2.85 -14.04
CA THR A 955 -9.80 1.67 -14.55
C THR A 955 -11.31 1.87 -14.69
N LEU A 956 -11.90 2.80 -13.94
CA LEU A 956 -13.35 3.07 -13.97
C LEU A 956 -13.78 3.84 -15.24
N GLY A 957 -12.86 4.55 -15.92
CA GLY A 957 -13.16 5.44 -17.01
C GLY A 957 -13.67 6.80 -16.51
N ARG A 958 -14.56 7.45 -17.28
CA ARG A 958 -15.15 8.72 -16.85
C ARG A 958 -16.01 8.48 -15.61
N TYR A 959 -15.77 9.32 -14.56
CA TYR A 959 -16.44 9.18 -13.28
C TYR A 959 -17.08 10.52 -12.88
N TYR A 960 -18.36 10.51 -12.51
CA TYR A 960 -19.11 11.66 -12.05
C TYR A 960 -19.25 11.61 -10.54
N TRP A 961 -19.08 12.75 -9.87
CA TRP A 961 -19.27 12.83 -8.43
C TRP A 961 -19.92 14.15 -8.01
N ALA A 962 -20.60 14.12 -6.88
CA ALA A 962 -21.20 15.28 -6.24
C ALA A 962 -20.95 15.25 -4.74
N ARG A 963 -20.79 16.43 -4.15
CA ARG A 963 -20.68 16.61 -2.68
C ARG A 963 -21.56 17.80 -2.26
N ALA A 964 -22.26 17.63 -1.13
CA ALA A 964 -22.97 18.72 -0.47
C ALA A 964 -22.44 18.85 0.95
N THR A 965 -21.95 20.04 1.33
CA THR A 965 -21.37 20.31 2.65
C THR A 965 -22.14 21.43 3.32
N VAL A 966 -22.71 21.16 4.50
CA VAL A 966 -23.43 22.13 5.34
C VAL A 966 -22.57 22.49 6.55
N LYS A 967 -22.52 23.77 6.87
CA LYS A 967 -21.80 24.28 8.07
C LYS A 967 -22.77 24.98 9.00
N PHE A 968 -22.69 24.67 10.30
CA PHE A 968 -23.55 25.21 11.34
C PHE A 968 -22.77 26.04 12.35
#